data_5464526e616a6e40d209eedb28232706
#
_entry.id   5464526e616a6e40d209eedb28232706
#
_cell.length_a   1.000
_cell.length_b   1.000
_cell.length_c   1.000
_cell.angle_alpha   90.00
_cell.angle_beta   90.00
_cell.angle_gamma   90.00
#
_symmetry.space_group_name_H-M   'P 1'
#
loop_
_entity.id
_entity.type
_entity.pdbx_description
1 polymer ?
#
loop_
_entity_poly.entity_id
_entity_poly.type
_entity_poly.pdbx_seq_one_letter_code
_entity_poly.pdbx_strand_id
1 'polypeptide(L)'
;MTTTLLLGIAILCSASVVPDSDMPLKNSPTEPLGYIDTLSIQESIVRSNFSSDAGSPLRLKTLDKETLSFRGASRTYPELLNGIPSLYATSESGSYGDAKLNIRGFGQSNIAVTLNGIPISGLVSGNMYWNNWMGLADATYAIQVQKGVGSSFLTDGSVGGTINIVTEVPDEKFEAEAGIYGSFYGTVKAFLKIGSGNLPKGWSVNLMASYVGGDGYVDATKVNSFAYMLNVCKTLGTDHKLIFTALGSPEQHEQRGTRLSWEEVQKYGLRYNRNWGLRDGQAFNLNLNNYFKPYFTLQHIWRGERFSMKNSVYVTVGNGGGRWSENKSTPILYRSKDGLIDWDGVIATNRETEDGQALSILSDYMAGHTYFGAISSMEYRLDGGWTIGAGIHYQYYSTWENEKISDLLGGEWWYEDYEHTSLAGLASRNPVKTVGDYIRTDNGKVTNHGTAYLSAGWRSEKVTVNFGASVFGASTRRWDKYNYYGGDVWSPLAGGVGGSIKAGALYKIGRGHSLYVNGGWYSRLPYSNVWFASGNNEISRDVKNEMNAMGEAGWRWVWNSGALELTGYASLWKDKSLMSNAYKVENSLDVKYMVTGLDAFHCGVEFEIRQRIADWIRLSAFASVGNWKWMNDVSATIYDHYSGNALGDINVYCAGLPVGDAPQTQIGADLDIDIPAGFGLNLNWRFNNRMYADFDPVTRTNPDDRTPSYRFPSYHLLGAQLSWTRRKSHPEDVGCRIFLGGNNLLDSVYIERGKDGASHNLESFRGYWGFGRNFSFGLCLSF
;
A
#
# COMPACT_ATOMS: atom_id res chain seq x y z
N MET A 1 -4.82 -22.16 -28.58
CA MET A 1 -5.66 -22.01 -27.39
C MET A 1 -6.13 -20.56 -27.14
N THR A 2 -5.46 -19.55 -27.63
CA THR A 2 -5.81 -18.13 -27.48
C THR A 2 -6.95 -17.66 -28.38
N THR A 3 -7.13 -18.27 -29.55
CA THR A 3 -8.15 -17.88 -30.52
C THR A 3 -9.55 -18.44 -30.19
N THR A 4 -9.60 -19.54 -29.49
CA THR A 4 -10.87 -20.21 -29.12
C THR A 4 -11.57 -19.52 -27.92
N LEU A 5 -10.80 -18.85 -27.06
CA LEU A 5 -11.39 -18.13 -25.90
C LEU A 5 -12.06 -16.81 -26.33
N LEU A 6 -11.51 -16.14 -27.33
CA LEU A 6 -12.10 -14.91 -27.89
C LEU A 6 -13.38 -15.20 -28.68
N LEU A 7 -13.46 -16.34 -29.37
CA LEU A 7 -14.68 -16.76 -30.03
C LEU A 7 -15.79 -17.18 -29.06
N GLY A 8 -15.43 -17.77 -27.90
CA GLY A 8 -16.40 -18.15 -26.85
C GLY A 8 -17.08 -16.93 -26.23
N ILE A 9 -16.37 -15.83 -26.08
CA ILE A 9 -16.92 -14.57 -25.56
C ILE A 9 -17.84 -13.89 -26.57
N ALA A 10 -17.55 -14.00 -27.87
CA ALA A 10 -18.40 -13.47 -28.92
C ALA A 10 -19.72 -14.24 -29.08
N ILE A 11 -19.74 -15.55 -28.82
CA ILE A 11 -20.95 -16.39 -28.91
C ILE A 11 -21.88 -16.16 -27.71
N LEU A 12 -21.36 -15.80 -26.53
CA LEU A 12 -22.19 -15.45 -25.35
C LEU A 12 -22.87 -14.07 -25.48
N CYS A 13 -22.37 -13.21 -26.37
CA CYS A 13 -22.99 -11.91 -26.67
C CYS A 13 -24.10 -11.97 -27.72
N SER A 14 -24.27 -13.09 -28.45
CA SER A 14 -25.23 -13.22 -29.56
C SER A 14 -26.53 -13.95 -29.22
N ALA A 15 -26.73 -14.44 -28.01
CA ALA A 15 -27.94 -15.13 -27.60
C ALA A 15 -28.79 -14.22 -26.70
N SER A 16 -29.84 -13.67 -27.34
CA SER A 16 -31.06 -13.07 -26.82
C SER A 16 -31.28 -11.58 -27.12
N VAL A 17 -31.57 -11.31 -28.36
CA VAL A 17 -32.42 -10.18 -28.74
C VAL A 17 -33.84 -10.75 -28.90
N VAL A 18 -34.64 -10.70 -27.85
CA VAL A 18 -36.09 -10.74 -27.92
C VAL A 18 -36.57 -9.32 -27.78
N PRO A 19 -37.25 -8.75 -28.75
CA PRO A 19 -37.85 -7.43 -28.60
C PRO A 19 -39.10 -7.59 -27.79
N ASP A 20 -39.10 -7.19 -26.53
CA ASP A 20 -40.32 -7.00 -25.79
C ASP A 20 -40.61 -5.50 -25.66
N SER A 21 -41.86 -5.24 -26.11
CA SER A 21 -42.46 -3.92 -26.22
C SER A 21 -42.77 -3.32 -24.86
N ASP A 22 -42.54 -2.02 -24.76
CA ASP A 22 -43.28 -1.08 -23.91
C ASP A 22 -43.38 -1.40 -22.40
N MET A 23 -42.30 -1.28 -21.68
CA MET A 23 -42.40 -0.80 -20.31
C MET A 23 -41.69 0.55 -20.19
N PRO A 24 -42.35 1.59 -19.62
CA PRO A 24 -41.69 2.84 -19.39
C PRO A 24 -40.55 2.62 -18.44
N LEU A 25 -39.35 3.11 -18.82
CA LEU A 25 -38.23 3.30 -17.91
C LEU A 25 -38.80 4.01 -16.68
N LYS A 26 -38.96 3.28 -15.58
CA LYS A 26 -39.06 3.92 -14.28
C LYS A 26 -37.77 4.70 -14.15
N ASN A 27 -37.89 6.00 -14.36
CA ASN A 27 -36.95 6.96 -13.86
C ASN A 27 -36.64 6.53 -12.43
N SER A 28 -35.39 6.16 -12.15
CA SER A 28 -34.92 6.15 -10.78
C SER A 28 -35.45 7.43 -10.17
N PRO A 29 -36.21 7.34 -9.09
CA PRO A 29 -36.70 8.55 -8.47
C PRO A 29 -35.45 9.39 -8.21
N THR A 30 -35.47 10.61 -8.70
CA THR A 30 -34.73 11.71 -8.08
C THR A 30 -35.31 11.76 -6.68
N GLU A 31 -34.79 10.94 -5.77
CA GLU A 31 -35.15 11.04 -4.37
C GLU A 31 -34.86 12.46 -3.93
N PRO A 32 -35.81 13.11 -3.28
CA PRO A 32 -35.58 14.44 -2.75
C PRO A 32 -34.37 14.33 -1.78
N LEU A 33 -33.47 15.26 -1.89
CA LEU A 33 -32.29 15.50 -1.06
C LEU A 33 -32.68 15.71 0.43
N GLY A 34 -33.30 14.74 1.04
CA GLY A 34 -33.80 14.77 2.41
C GLY A 34 -33.10 13.88 3.42
N TYR A 35 -32.16 13.07 2.98
CA TYR A 35 -31.44 12.18 3.89
C TYR A 35 -29.99 12.58 4.01
N ILE A 36 -29.62 13.11 5.19
CA ILE A 36 -28.23 13.18 5.67
C ILE A 36 -27.89 11.76 6.15
N ASP A 37 -27.70 10.90 5.19
CA ASP A 37 -27.45 9.49 5.43
C ASP A 37 -25.95 9.21 5.53
N THR A 38 -25.60 8.11 6.14
CA THR A 38 -24.24 7.51 6.17
C THR A 38 -23.57 7.48 4.80
N LEU A 39 -24.31 7.20 3.75
CA LEU A 39 -23.91 7.34 2.34
C LEU A 39 -23.39 8.74 2.01
N SER A 40 -23.96 9.79 2.58
CA SER A 40 -23.63 11.17 2.26
C SER A 40 -22.27 11.61 2.79
N ILE A 41 -21.77 11.02 3.87
CA ILE A 41 -20.40 11.27 4.36
C ILE A 41 -19.38 10.55 3.46
N GLN A 42 -19.67 9.35 3.07
CA GLN A 42 -18.86 8.52 2.19
C GLN A 42 -18.80 9.14 0.79
N GLU A 43 -19.91 9.59 0.26
CA GLU A 43 -19.97 10.32 -1.01
C GLU A 43 -19.28 11.68 -0.95
N SER A 44 -19.36 12.43 0.16
CA SER A 44 -18.71 13.73 0.29
C SER A 44 -17.18 13.63 0.28
N ILE A 45 -16.60 12.51 0.73
CA ILE A 45 -15.16 12.28 0.69
C ILE A 45 -14.66 12.13 -0.74
N VAL A 46 -15.43 11.49 -1.60
CA VAL A 46 -15.09 11.27 -3.02
C VAL A 46 -15.57 12.43 -3.90
N ARG A 47 -16.71 13.05 -3.56
CA ARG A 47 -17.27 14.17 -4.34
C ARG A 47 -16.55 15.49 -4.15
N SER A 48 -15.71 15.64 -3.12
CA SER A 48 -15.04 16.92 -2.86
C SER A 48 -14.08 17.36 -3.97
N ASN A 49 -13.75 16.48 -4.91
CA ASN A 49 -12.84 16.84 -6.01
C ASN A 49 -13.36 16.47 -7.41
N PHE A 50 -14.07 15.34 -7.58
CA PHE A 50 -14.71 14.94 -8.85
C PHE A 50 -15.75 13.85 -8.58
N SER A 51 -16.94 13.98 -9.11
CA SER A 51 -18.06 13.04 -8.89
C SER A 51 -17.76 11.63 -9.36
N SER A 52 -18.07 10.63 -8.52
CA SER A 52 -17.91 9.21 -8.81
C SER A 52 -19.04 8.56 -9.60
N ASP A 53 -20.04 9.34 -10.03
CA ASP A 53 -21.18 8.85 -10.81
C ASP A 53 -20.78 8.20 -12.13
N ALA A 54 -21.67 7.39 -12.71
CA ALA A 54 -21.59 6.95 -14.10
C ALA A 54 -21.48 8.11 -15.11
N GLY A 55 -21.65 9.35 -14.68
CA GLY A 55 -21.44 10.60 -15.41
C GLY A 55 -20.12 11.30 -15.14
N SER A 56 -19.15 10.67 -14.44
CA SER A 56 -17.81 11.24 -14.24
C SER A 56 -16.81 10.67 -15.27
N PRO A 57 -15.90 11.49 -15.81
CA PRO A 57 -14.79 11.00 -16.63
C PRO A 57 -13.80 10.15 -15.82
N LEU A 58 -13.79 10.28 -14.51
CA LEU A 58 -12.88 9.56 -13.63
C LEU A 58 -13.35 8.14 -13.37
N ARG A 59 -12.41 7.19 -13.37
CA ARG A 59 -12.66 5.79 -13.05
C ARG A 59 -12.50 5.56 -11.57
N LEU A 60 -13.58 5.29 -10.89
CA LEU A 60 -13.57 4.89 -9.50
C LEU A 60 -14.06 3.45 -9.37
N LYS A 61 -13.22 2.55 -8.84
CA LYS A 61 -13.61 1.22 -8.42
C LYS A 61 -13.87 1.20 -6.94
N THR A 62 -15.07 0.89 -6.52
CA THR A 62 -15.41 0.73 -5.11
C THR A 62 -15.50 -0.76 -4.76
N LEU A 63 -14.80 -1.16 -3.70
CA LEU A 63 -14.97 -2.44 -3.02
C LEU A 63 -15.74 -2.17 -1.74
N ASP A 64 -16.91 -2.74 -1.63
CA ASP A 64 -17.81 -2.57 -0.49
C ASP A 64 -17.49 -3.51 0.69
N LYS A 65 -18.11 -3.26 1.84
CA LYS A 65 -17.97 -4.04 3.06
C LYS A 65 -18.21 -5.54 2.83
N GLU A 66 -19.20 -5.91 2.03
CA GLU A 66 -19.52 -7.30 1.76
C GLU A 66 -18.37 -8.01 1.04
N THR A 67 -17.83 -7.39 -0.02
CA THR A 67 -16.66 -7.89 -0.76
C THR A 67 -15.42 -7.99 0.13
N LEU A 68 -15.19 -7.00 0.99
CA LEU A 68 -14.03 -6.96 1.88
C LEU A 68 -14.10 -8.04 2.95
N SER A 69 -15.23 -8.23 3.59
CA SER A 69 -15.44 -9.28 4.59
C SER A 69 -15.30 -10.69 3.99
N PHE A 70 -15.68 -10.86 2.73
CA PHE A 70 -15.55 -12.12 2.01
C PHE A 70 -14.07 -12.50 1.76
N ARG A 71 -13.23 -11.52 1.45
CA ARG A 71 -11.84 -11.74 1.03
C ARG A 71 -10.83 -11.64 2.19
N GLY A 72 -11.22 -11.03 3.31
CA GLY A 72 -10.31 -10.57 4.36
C GLY A 72 -9.82 -11.61 5.36
N ALA A 73 -10.32 -12.84 5.30
CA ALA A 73 -10.06 -13.84 6.35
C ALA A 73 -8.60 -14.32 6.44
N SER A 74 -7.84 -14.27 5.34
CA SER A 74 -6.48 -14.83 5.27
C SER A 74 -5.52 -14.01 4.43
N ARG A 75 -5.85 -12.75 4.14
CA ARG A 75 -5.06 -11.88 3.27
C ARG A 75 -4.70 -10.58 3.99
N THR A 76 -3.54 -10.04 3.64
CA THR A 76 -3.18 -8.68 4.04
C THR A 76 -4.13 -7.67 3.39
N TYR A 77 -4.23 -6.47 3.97
CA TYR A 77 -5.15 -5.46 3.48
C TYR A 77 -4.96 -5.11 1.98
N PRO A 78 -3.74 -4.90 1.45
CA PRO A 78 -3.56 -4.63 0.02
C PRO A 78 -3.95 -5.80 -0.90
N GLU A 79 -3.81 -7.04 -0.45
CA GLU A 79 -4.17 -8.21 -1.26
C GLU A 79 -5.68 -8.31 -1.53
N LEU A 80 -6.52 -7.62 -0.72
CA LEU A 80 -7.95 -7.48 -0.98
C LEU A 80 -8.24 -6.79 -2.32
N LEU A 81 -7.29 -6.00 -2.80
CA LEU A 81 -7.37 -5.26 -4.06
C LEU A 81 -6.97 -6.09 -5.30
N ASN A 82 -6.42 -7.30 -5.11
CA ASN A 82 -6.02 -8.21 -6.20
C ASN A 82 -7.22 -8.75 -6.98
N GLY A 83 -7.93 -7.95 -7.67
CA GLY A 83 -9.11 -8.21 -8.50
C GLY A 83 -9.40 -7.01 -9.35
N ILE A 84 -8.55 -5.98 -9.22
CA ILE A 84 -8.60 -4.76 -10.00
C ILE A 84 -7.54 -4.86 -11.12
N PRO A 85 -7.88 -4.65 -12.40
CA PRO A 85 -6.91 -4.73 -13.48
C PRO A 85 -5.74 -3.77 -13.30
N SER A 86 -4.52 -4.22 -13.62
CA SER A 86 -3.24 -3.50 -13.45
C SER A 86 -2.88 -3.15 -12.01
N LEU A 87 -3.55 -3.76 -11.02
CA LEU A 87 -3.19 -3.66 -9.61
C LEU A 87 -2.60 -5.00 -9.17
N TYR A 88 -1.49 -4.94 -8.45
CA TYR A 88 -0.77 -6.10 -7.94
C TYR A 88 -0.31 -5.86 -6.51
N ALA A 89 -0.74 -6.69 -5.59
CA ALA A 89 -0.37 -6.62 -4.19
C ALA A 89 0.13 -7.98 -3.69
N THR A 90 1.13 -7.96 -2.83
CA THR A 90 1.78 -9.14 -2.26
C THR A 90 2.04 -8.97 -0.77
N SER A 91 2.02 -10.08 -0.02
CA SER A 91 2.53 -10.12 1.35
C SER A 91 4.05 -10.25 1.34
N GLU A 92 4.77 -9.38 2.03
CA GLU A 92 6.23 -9.48 2.15
C GLU A 92 6.67 -10.27 3.38
N SER A 93 5.99 -10.11 4.50
CA SER A 93 6.37 -10.71 5.79
C SER A 93 6.22 -12.23 5.85
N GLY A 94 5.44 -12.83 4.94
CA GLY A 94 5.12 -14.26 4.97
C GLY A 94 3.92 -14.65 5.84
N SER A 95 3.28 -13.63 6.44
CA SER A 95 2.06 -13.70 7.26
C SER A 95 1.27 -12.40 7.12
N TYR A 96 0.42 -12.07 8.10
CA TYR A 96 -0.05 -10.71 8.32
C TYR A 96 1.14 -9.81 8.66
N GLY A 97 1.21 -8.61 8.07
CA GLY A 97 2.30 -7.67 8.30
C GLY A 97 2.57 -6.84 7.06
N ASP A 98 3.84 -6.73 6.69
CA ASP A 98 4.25 -5.92 5.55
C ASP A 98 3.71 -6.47 4.24
N ALA A 99 3.26 -5.56 3.42
CA ALA A 99 2.74 -5.82 2.09
C ALA A 99 3.17 -4.73 1.11
N LYS A 100 3.21 -5.06 -0.16
CA LYS A 100 3.48 -4.10 -1.24
C LYS A 100 2.38 -4.06 -2.26
N LEU A 101 2.26 -2.91 -2.89
CA LEU A 101 1.22 -2.60 -3.85
C LEU A 101 1.81 -1.87 -5.06
N ASN A 102 1.40 -2.29 -6.25
CA ASN A 102 1.72 -1.64 -7.51
C ASN A 102 0.43 -1.36 -8.30
N ILE A 103 0.34 -0.22 -8.96
CA ILE A 103 -0.73 0.11 -9.90
C ILE A 103 -0.09 0.55 -11.23
N ARG A 104 -0.41 -0.12 -12.34
CA ARG A 104 0.16 0.15 -13.68
C ARG A 104 1.70 0.21 -13.69
N GLY A 105 2.35 -0.65 -12.87
CA GLY A 105 3.80 -0.67 -12.70
C GLY A 105 4.37 0.40 -11.78
N PHE A 106 3.58 1.35 -11.32
CA PHE A 106 4.00 2.31 -10.31
C PHE A 106 3.98 1.68 -8.91
N GLY A 107 5.11 1.74 -8.22
CA GLY A 107 5.24 1.24 -6.86
C GLY A 107 4.52 2.14 -5.84
N GLN A 108 4.38 1.65 -4.64
CA GLN A 108 3.56 2.20 -3.55
C GLN A 108 3.84 3.67 -3.21
N SER A 109 5.10 4.12 -3.25
CA SER A 109 5.47 5.55 -3.02
C SER A 109 4.90 6.52 -4.07
N ASN A 110 4.34 6.00 -5.16
CA ASN A 110 3.71 6.76 -6.24
C ASN A 110 2.19 6.63 -6.26
N ILE A 111 1.63 6.04 -5.21
CA ILE A 111 0.18 5.83 -5.04
C ILE A 111 -0.25 6.58 -3.78
N ALA A 112 -1.18 7.51 -3.92
CA ALA A 112 -1.74 8.19 -2.76
C ALA A 112 -2.66 7.24 -2.00
N VAL A 113 -2.40 7.05 -0.71
CA VAL A 113 -3.31 6.34 0.18
C VAL A 113 -3.90 7.32 1.18
N THR A 114 -5.23 7.38 1.21
CA THR A 114 -5.97 8.27 2.12
C THR A 114 -6.92 7.48 2.99
N LEU A 115 -7.11 7.95 4.21
CA LEU A 115 -8.13 7.47 5.14
C LEU A 115 -9.17 8.58 5.35
N ASN A 116 -10.40 8.35 4.93
CA ASN A 116 -11.47 9.37 4.93
C ASN A 116 -11.08 10.68 4.20
N GLY A 117 -10.24 10.55 3.14
CA GLY A 117 -9.73 11.67 2.36
C GLY A 117 -8.49 12.36 2.95
N ILE A 118 -7.95 11.88 4.07
CA ILE A 118 -6.74 12.41 4.70
C ILE A 118 -5.55 11.52 4.31
N PRO A 119 -4.45 12.07 3.75
CA PRO A 119 -3.26 11.29 3.41
C PRO A 119 -2.64 10.61 4.64
N ILE A 120 -2.26 9.33 4.51
CA ILE A 120 -1.67 8.55 5.60
C ILE A 120 -0.28 7.97 5.27
N SER A 121 0.23 8.19 4.06
CA SER A 121 1.60 7.84 3.67
C SER A 121 2.62 8.76 4.35
N GLY A 122 3.81 8.23 4.65
CA GLY A 122 4.88 9.00 5.29
C GLY A 122 5.55 10.00 4.35
N LEU A 123 5.89 11.21 4.83
CA LEU A 123 6.59 12.24 4.04
C LEU A 123 8.09 11.97 3.86
N VAL A 124 8.65 10.95 4.51
CA VAL A 124 10.07 10.61 4.37
C VAL A 124 10.35 9.86 3.06
N SER A 125 9.49 8.90 2.71
CA SER A 125 9.69 8.01 1.56
C SER A 125 8.44 7.81 0.69
N GLY A 126 7.30 8.36 1.09
CA GLY A 126 6.01 8.12 0.43
C GLY A 126 5.43 6.71 0.64
N ASN A 127 6.10 5.86 1.38
CA ASN A 127 5.64 4.50 1.61
C ASN A 127 4.51 4.45 2.64
N MET A 128 3.65 3.49 2.44
CA MET A 128 2.64 3.04 3.38
C MET A 128 3.13 1.76 4.05
N TYR A 129 3.21 1.73 5.37
CA TYR A 129 3.55 0.54 6.15
C TYR A 129 2.25 -0.11 6.61
N TRP A 130 1.83 -1.16 5.90
CA TRP A 130 0.52 -1.78 6.09
C TRP A 130 0.38 -2.54 7.41
N ASN A 131 1.49 -3.00 7.98
CA ASN A 131 1.54 -3.60 9.30
C ASN A 131 0.99 -2.67 10.39
N ASN A 132 1.17 -1.34 10.27
CA ASN A 132 0.63 -0.37 11.22
C ASN A 132 -0.91 -0.28 11.22
N TRP A 133 -1.58 -1.01 10.33
CA TRP A 133 -3.01 -0.92 10.06
C TRP A 133 -3.69 -2.29 9.97
N MET A 134 -3.24 -3.29 10.76
CA MET A 134 -3.71 -4.67 10.65
C MET A 134 -5.22 -4.84 10.87
N GLY A 135 -5.84 -4.00 11.71
CA GLY A 135 -7.30 -3.98 11.92
C GLY A 135 -8.10 -3.14 10.92
N LEU A 136 -7.43 -2.51 9.94
CA LEU A 136 -8.09 -1.57 9.05
C LEU A 136 -9.20 -2.21 8.21
N ALA A 137 -9.06 -3.49 7.82
CA ALA A 137 -10.09 -4.22 7.09
C ALA A 137 -11.41 -4.29 7.85
N ASP A 138 -11.35 -4.43 9.18
CA ASP A 138 -12.54 -4.52 10.05
C ASP A 138 -13.19 -3.15 10.29
N ALA A 139 -12.39 -2.09 10.20
CA ALA A 139 -12.84 -0.70 10.31
C ALA A 139 -13.37 -0.12 8.98
N THR A 140 -13.16 -0.82 7.86
CA THR A 140 -13.43 -0.30 6.52
C THR A 140 -14.87 -0.57 6.08
N TYR A 141 -15.56 0.48 5.66
CA TYR A 141 -16.85 0.40 4.96
C TYR A 141 -16.65 0.18 3.47
N ALA A 142 -15.73 0.91 2.84
CA ALA A 142 -15.45 0.80 1.42
C ALA A 142 -13.99 1.20 1.11
N ILE A 143 -13.43 0.60 0.07
CA ILE A 143 -12.18 1.03 -0.54
C ILE A 143 -12.49 1.56 -1.92
N GLN A 144 -12.04 2.77 -2.20
CA GLN A 144 -12.19 3.43 -3.48
C GLN A 144 -10.83 3.52 -4.16
N VAL A 145 -10.70 2.86 -5.30
CA VAL A 145 -9.45 2.84 -6.08
C VAL A 145 -9.66 3.60 -7.36
N GLN A 146 -8.84 4.62 -7.58
CA GLN A 146 -8.75 5.37 -8.80
C GLN A 146 -7.35 5.21 -9.39
N LYS A 147 -7.26 4.70 -10.60
CA LYS A 147 -6.02 4.50 -11.33
C LYS A 147 -5.68 5.73 -12.16
N GLY A 148 -4.39 5.98 -12.38
CA GLY A 148 -3.93 7.04 -13.26
C GLY A 148 -4.13 8.45 -12.71
N VAL A 149 -4.73 9.34 -13.50
CA VAL A 149 -4.99 10.73 -13.09
C VAL A 149 -5.91 10.75 -11.86
N GLY A 150 -5.32 10.85 -10.68
CA GLY A 150 -6.05 10.83 -9.41
C GLY A 150 -7.02 12.00 -9.26
N SER A 151 -8.15 11.79 -8.57
CA SER A 151 -9.14 12.84 -8.29
C SER A 151 -8.68 13.84 -7.24
N SER A 152 -7.79 13.43 -6.34
CA SER A 152 -7.32 14.28 -5.26
C SER A 152 -6.33 15.33 -5.75
N PHE A 153 -6.53 16.57 -5.34
CA PHE A 153 -5.58 17.67 -5.48
C PHE A 153 -4.79 17.92 -4.20
N LEU A 154 -5.15 17.25 -3.11
CA LEU A 154 -4.54 17.44 -1.79
C LEU A 154 -3.37 16.49 -1.54
N THR A 155 -3.12 15.57 -2.46
CA THR A 155 -1.99 14.65 -2.43
C THR A 155 -0.99 15.02 -3.53
N ASP A 156 0.29 14.99 -3.22
CA ASP A 156 1.36 15.37 -4.13
C ASP A 156 1.47 14.40 -5.30
N GLY A 157 0.87 14.74 -6.42
CA GLY A 157 1.08 14.07 -7.71
C GLY A 157 1.18 12.55 -7.65
N SER A 158 0.12 11.87 -7.23
CA SER A 158 0.07 10.40 -7.25
C SER A 158 -0.09 9.91 -8.68
N VAL A 159 1.03 9.56 -9.30
CA VAL A 159 1.08 9.14 -10.72
C VAL A 159 0.49 7.76 -10.97
N GLY A 160 0.55 6.85 -9.99
CA GLY A 160 -0.05 5.51 -10.09
C GLY A 160 -1.56 5.51 -9.87
N GLY A 161 -2.05 6.46 -9.07
CA GLY A 161 -3.46 6.55 -8.69
C GLY A 161 -3.69 6.89 -7.23
N THR A 162 -4.93 6.81 -6.80
CA THR A 162 -5.36 7.09 -5.43
C THR A 162 -6.16 5.91 -4.87
N ILE A 163 -5.89 5.54 -3.64
CA ILE A 163 -6.68 4.61 -2.84
C ILE A 163 -7.26 5.39 -1.67
N ASN A 164 -8.58 5.53 -1.62
CA ASN A 164 -9.27 6.14 -0.49
C ASN A 164 -9.97 5.05 0.32
N ILE A 165 -9.59 4.93 1.58
CA ILE A 165 -10.17 4.01 2.55
C ILE A 165 -11.22 4.79 3.32
N VAL A 166 -12.46 4.31 3.28
CA VAL A 166 -13.59 4.92 3.97
C VAL A 166 -13.94 4.05 5.16
N THR A 167 -13.86 4.60 6.37
CA THR A 167 -14.19 3.86 7.58
C THR A 167 -15.70 3.74 7.78
N GLU A 168 -16.12 2.72 8.52
CA GLU A 168 -17.50 2.61 8.98
C GLU A 168 -17.88 3.83 9.83
N VAL A 169 -19.09 4.31 9.63
CA VAL A 169 -19.75 5.33 10.46
C VAL A 169 -21.06 4.75 10.98
N PRO A 170 -21.57 5.23 12.12
CA PRO A 170 -22.81 4.71 12.67
C PRO A 170 -23.96 4.81 11.67
N ASP A 171 -24.72 3.73 11.51
CA ASP A 171 -25.98 3.69 10.76
C ASP A 171 -27.11 4.32 11.56
N GLU A 172 -28.30 4.46 10.98
CA GLU A 172 -29.47 5.01 11.67
C GLU A 172 -29.99 4.11 12.79
N LYS A 173 -29.84 2.79 12.63
CA LYS A 173 -30.29 1.77 13.57
C LYS A 173 -29.13 1.16 14.34
N PHE A 174 -29.44 0.59 15.49
CA PHE A 174 -28.47 -0.22 16.22
C PHE A 174 -28.03 -1.42 15.38
N GLU A 175 -26.73 -1.64 15.31
CA GLU A 175 -26.13 -2.80 14.67
C GLU A 175 -24.99 -3.34 15.55
N ALA A 176 -24.90 -4.66 15.64
CA ALA A 176 -23.71 -5.31 16.22
C ALA A 176 -23.29 -6.48 15.34
N GLU A 177 -22.01 -6.68 15.21
CA GLU A 177 -21.40 -7.75 14.41
C GLU A 177 -20.22 -8.34 15.19
N ALA A 178 -20.15 -9.68 15.29
CA ALA A 178 -19.02 -10.37 15.88
C ALA A 178 -18.59 -11.52 14.96
N GLY A 179 -17.30 -11.72 14.80
CA GLY A 179 -16.79 -12.78 13.94
C GLY A 179 -15.47 -13.36 14.39
N ILE A 180 -15.24 -14.58 13.96
CA ILE A 180 -13.97 -15.29 14.10
C ILE A 180 -13.59 -15.89 12.75
N TYR A 181 -12.35 -15.70 12.34
CA TYR A 181 -11.76 -16.24 11.12
C TYR A 181 -10.47 -16.97 11.48
N GLY A 182 -10.14 -17.99 10.70
CA GLY A 182 -8.91 -18.74 10.90
C GLY A 182 -8.33 -19.24 9.59
N SER A 183 -7.02 -19.42 9.58
CA SER A 183 -6.29 -20.13 8.53
C SER A 183 -5.82 -21.49 9.04
N PHE A 184 -5.73 -22.47 8.15
CA PHE A 184 -5.24 -23.81 8.52
C PHE A 184 -3.73 -23.86 8.80
N TYR A 185 -3.01 -22.75 8.59
CA TYR A 185 -1.60 -22.63 8.97
C TYR A 185 -1.40 -21.97 10.35
N GLY A 186 -2.48 -21.60 11.07
CA GLY A 186 -2.41 -21.24 12.48
C GLY A 186 -2.79 -19.80 12.83
N THR A 187 -3.05 -18.92 11.86
CA THR A 187 -3.52 -17.55 12.16
C THR A 187 -5.00 -17.56 12.55
N VAL A 188 -5.36 -16.85 13.59
CA VAL A 188 -6.75 -16.62 14.04
C VAL A 188 -6.99 -15.12 14.13
N LYS A 189 -8.18 -14.69 13.68
CA LYS A 189 -8.67 -13.32 13.77
C LYS A 189 -10.05 -13.33 14.43
N ALA A 190 -10.29 -12.41 15.36
CA ALA A 190 -11.59 -12.18 15.97
C ALA A 190 -11.92 -10.70 15.97
N PHE A 191 -13.19 -10.33 15.80
CA PHE A 191 -13.62 -8.94 15.85
C PHE A 191 -15.01 -8.78 16.45
N LEU A 192 -15.24 -7.58 16.97
CA LEU A 192 -16.53 -7.09 17.47
C LEU A 192 -16.74 -5.67 16.95
N LYS A 193 -17.92 -5.39 16.41
CA LYS A 193 -18.37 -4.07 15.99
C LYS A 193 -19.71 -3.76 16.62
N ILE A 194 -19.90 -2.51 17.07
CA ILE A 194 -21.14 -2.05 17.66
C ILE A 194 -21.42 -0.63 17.19
N GLY A 195 -22.54 -0.44 16.51
CA GLY A 195 -23.09 0.86 16.12
C GLY A 195 -24.33 1.19 16.96
N SER A 196 -24.35 2.37 17.58
CA SER A 196 -25.46 2.76 18.46
C SER A 196 -26.76 3.08 17.75
N GLY A 197 -26.73 3.26 16.43
CA GLY A 197 -27.80 3.95 15.73
C GLY A 197 -27.88 5.44 16.11
N ASN A 198 -28.99 6.07 15.74
CA ASN A 198 -29.28 7.47 16.09
C ASN A 198 -29.68 7.57 17.57
N LEU A 199 -28.86 8.26 18.34
CA LEU A 199 -29.11 8.61 19.74
C LEU A 199 -29.81 9.98 19.85
N PRO A 200 -30.43 10.30 21.01
CA PRO A 200 -31.05 11.60 21.24
C PRO A 200 -30.10 12.78 20.98
N LYS A 201 -30.65 13.89 20.52
CA LYS A 201 -29.91 15.13 20.19
C LYS A 201 -28.90 14.99 19.06
N GLY A 202 -29.05 14.00 18.17
CA GLY A 202 -28.22 13.84 16.96
C GLY A 202 -26.82 13.26 17.23
N TRP A 203 -26.63 12.51 18.29
CA TRP A 203 -25.42 11.74 18.52
C TRP A 203 -25.52 10.35 17.88
N SER A 204 -24.37 9.79 17.48
CA SER A 204 -24.23 8.38 17.18
C SER A 204 -22.79 7.94 17.41
N VAL A 205 -22.59 6.67 17.78
CA VAL A 205 -21.29 6.11 18.15
C VAL A 205 -21.09 4.77 17.43
N ASN A 206 -19.89 4.53 16.93
CA ASN A 206 -19.47 3.24 16.39
C ASN A 206 -18.16 2.81 17.06
N LEU A 207 -18.13 1.57 17.53
CA LEU A 207 -16.98 0.93 18.14
C LEU A 207 -16.60 -0.31 17.37
N MET A 208 -15.30 -0.51 17.13
CA MET A 208 -14.73 -1.75 16.60
C MET A 208 -13.54 -2.14 17.46
N ALA A 209 -13.43 -3.42 17.77
CA ALA A 209 -12.26 -4.06 18.33
C ALA A 209 -11.95 -5.32 17.55
N SER A 210 -10.69 -5.57 17.22
CA SER A 210 -10.27 -6.81 16.56
C SER A 210 -8.92 -7.28 17.05
N TYR A 211 -8.68 -8.58 16.91
CA TYR A 211 -7.44 -9.24 17.27
C TYR A 211 -7.03 -10.18 16.15
N VAL A 212 -5.74 -10.18 15.81
CA VAL A 212 -5.11 -11.14 14.91
C VAL A 212 -3.91 -11.75 15.62
N GLY A 213 -3.85 -13.08 15.67
CA GLY A 213 -2.74 -13.77 16.32
C GLY A 213 -2.49 -15.17 15.78
N GLY A 214 -1.29 -15.68 16.01
CA GLY A 214 -0.89 -17.04 15.63
C GLY A 214 0.25 -17.11 14.62
N ASP A 215 0.43 -18.28 14.05
CA ASP A 215 1.51 -18.55 13.10
C ASP A 215 1.18 -18.02 11.70
N GLY A 216 2.20 -17.63 10.94
CA GLY A 216 2.07 -17.32 9.52
C GLY A 216 2.18 -18.54 8.62
N TYR A 217 1.99 -18.32 7.30
CA TYR A 217 2.24 -19.38 6.30
C TYR A 217 3.70 -19.79 6.24
N VAL A 218 4.60 -18.82 6.31
CA VAL A 218 6.07 -19.04 6.37
C VAL A 218 6.47 -19.35 7.81
N ASP A 219 7.42 -20.27 7.99
CA ASP A 219 7.84 -20.73 9.31
C ASP A 219 8.43 -19.57 10.15
N ALA A 220 8.12 -19.56 11.43
CA ALA A 220 8.52 -18.54 12.40
C ALA A 220 8.16 -17.09 11.96
N THR A 221 6.95 -16.89 11.46
CA THR A 221 6.41 -15.56 11.16
C THR A 221 5.11 -15.32 11.96
N LYS A 222 5.22 -15.39 13.27
CA LYS A 222 4.09 -15.14 14.18
C LYS A 222 3.62 -13.70 14.10
N VAL A 223 2.33 -13.51 14.29
CA VAL A 223 1.68 -12.20 14.41
C VAL A 223 0.93 -12.11 15.73
N ASN A 224 0.90 -10.92 16.32
CA ASN A 224 0.10 -10.55 17.47
C ASN A 224 -0.28 -9.09 17.33
N SER A 225 -1.54 -8.81 17.01
CA SER A 225 -2.04 -7.45 16.81
C SER A 225 -3.42 -7.29 17.41
N PHE A 226 -3.62 -6.21 18.11
CA PHE A 226 -4.93 -5.72 18.53
C PHE A 226 -5.26 -4.45 17.76
N ALA A 227 -6.51 -4.27 17.35
CA ALA A 227 -6.95 -3.04 16.70
C ALA A 227 -8.25 -2.53 17.30
N TYR A 228 -8.41 -1.21 17.27
CA TYR A 228 -9.62 -0.54 17.74
C TYR A 228 -9.98 0.63 16.82
N MET A 229 -11.28 0.93 16.76
CA MET A 229 -11.81 2.16 16.19
C MET A 229 -12.96 2.66 17.05
N LEU A 230 -12.96 3.98 17.28
CA LEU A 230 -14.08 4.73 17.85
C LEU A 230 -14.44 5.84 16.88
N ASN A 231 -15.69 5.85 16.42
CA ASN A 231 -16.28 6.99 15.73
C ASN A 231 -17.38 7.59 16.59
N VAL A 232 -17.31 8.90 16.83
CA VAL A 232 -18.36 9.67 17.48
C VAL A 232 -18.84 10.72 16.51
N CYS A 233 -20.11 10.63 16.14
CA CYS A 233 -20.75 11.58 15.24
C CYS A 233 -21.74 12.47 15.99
N LYS A 234 -21.78 13.75 15.60
CA LYS A 234 -22.72 14.74 16.09
C LYS A 234 -23.31 15.49 14.92
N THR A 235 -24.61 15.33 14.70
CA THR A 235 -25.38 16.13 13.75
C THR A 235 -25.86 17.41 14.44
N LEU A 236 -25.61 18.56 13.82
CA LEU A 236 -25.98 19.89 14.30
C LEU A 236 -26.91 20.56 13.27
N GLY A 237 -28.19 20.62 13.59
CA GLY A 237 -29.20 21.04 12.61
C GLY A 237 -29.30 20.05 11.45
N THR A 238 -29.61 20.57 10.26
CA THR A 238 -29.76 19.80 9.02
C THR A 238 -28.48 19.77 8.18
N ASP A 239 -27.58 20.72 8.38
CA ASP A 239 -26.53 21.05 7.43
C ASP A 239 -25.12 20.75 7.94
N HIS A 240 -24.95 20.55 9.25
CA HIS A 240 -23.62 20.35 9.84
C HIS A 240 -23.50 18.99 10.50
N LYS A 241 -22.32 18.36 10.30
CA LYS A 241 -21.94 17.13 10.96
C LYS A 241 -20.50 17.22 11.47
N LEU A 242 -20.29 16.81 12.71
CA LEU A 242 -18.96 16.61 13.30
C LEU A 242 -18.71 15.12 13.46
N ILE A 243 -17.51 14.68 13.10
CA ILE A 243 -17.08 13.28 13.22
C ILE A 243 -15.71 13.27 13.89
N PHE A 244 -15.65 12.67 15.05
CA PHE A 244 -14.40 12.33 15.70
C PHE A 244 -14.09 10.87 15.44
N THR A 245 -12.88 10.56 14.98
CA THR A 245 -12.39 9.19 14.77
C THR A 245 -11.10 8.99 15.56
N ALA A 246 -11.05 7.93 16.35
CA ALA A 246 -9.82 7.38 16.93
C ALA A 246 -9.63 5.96 16.43
N LEU A 247 -8.46 5.67 15.87
CA LEU A 247 -8.10 4.37 15.28
C LEU A 247 -6.67 4.01 15.67
N GLY A 248 -6.40 2.74 15.95
CA GLY A 248 -5.04 2.27 16.21
C GLY A 248 -4.94 0.76 16.11
N SER A 249 -3.74 0.28 15.78
CA SER A 249 -3.40 -1.15 15.67
C SER A 249 -2.02 -1.38 16.27
N PRO A 250 -1.87 -1.49 17.63
CA PRO A 250 -0.63 -1.97 18.21
C PRO A 250 -0.36 -3.39 17.71
N GLU A 251 0.83 -3.61 17.20
CA GLU A 251 1.20 -4.87 16.57
C GLU A 251 2.60 -5.31 16.91
N GLN A 252 2.82 -6.62 16.86
CA GLN A 252 4.11 -7.28 16.86
C GLN A 252 4.04 -8.44 15.89
N HIS A 253 5.02 -8.54 15.00
CA HIS A 253 5.10 -9.66 14.07
C HIS A 253 6.54 -10.01 13.71
N GLU A 254 6.75 -11.29 13.43
CA GLU A 254 7.98 -11.83 12.91
C GLU A 254 7.91 -11.90 11.38
N GLN A 255 9.06 -11.79 10.70
CA GLN A 255 9.12 -11.66 9.25
C GLN A 255 10.11 -12.61 8.60
N ARG A 256 9.86 -12.91 7.31
CA ARG A 256 10.89 -13.38 6.39
C ARG A 256 11.61 -12.16 5.79
N GLY A 257 12.64 -11.65 6.43
CA GLY A 257 13.33 -10.43 5.98
C GLY A 257 14.23 -10.64 4.75
N THR A 258 14.64 -11.89 4.46
CA THR A 258 15.64 -12.19 3.43
C THR A 258 15.02 -12.93 2.25
N ARG A 259 15.32 -12.46 1.03
CA ARG A 259 14.96 -13.16 -0.23
C ARG A 259 15.69 -14.48 -0.37
N LEU A 260 15.02 -15.48 -0.92
CA LEU A 260 15.55 -16.83 -1.11
C LEU A 260 16.05 -17.02 -2.55
N SER A 261 17.04 -17.91 -2.71
CA SER A 261 17.39 -18.49 -4.01
C SER A 261 16.41 -19.60 -4.39
N TRP A 262 16.39 -19.98 -5.67
CA TRP A 262 15.62 -21.15 -6.11
C TRP A 262 16.12 -22.45 -5.49
N GLU A 263 17.44 -22.60 -5.32
CA GLU A 263 18.05 -23.76 -4.66
C GLU A 263 17.56 -23.91 -3.20
N GLU A 264 17.48 -22.80 -2.45
CA GLU A 264 16.95 -22.83 -1.07
C GLU A 264 15.48 -23.25 -1.05
N VAL A 265 14.67 -22.77 -2.00
CA VAL A 265 13.26 -23.15 -2.10
C VAL A 265 13.09 -24.63 -2.47
N GLN A 266 13.91 -25.14 -3.40
CA GLN A 266 13.88 -26.57 -3.74
C GLN A 266 14.32 -27.46 -2.57
N LYS A 267 15.29 -27.03 -1.80
CA LYS A 267 15.86 -27.80 -0.68
C LYS A 267 14.97 -27.78 0.56
N TYR A 268 14.40 -26.62 0.90
CA TYR A 268 13.73 -26.41 2.17
C TYR A 268 12.21 -26.16 2.04
N GLY A 269 11.71 -25.93 0.81
CA GLY A 269 10.28 -25.69 0.54
C GLY A 269 9.84 -24.23 0.64
N LEU A 270 8.56 -23.99 0.29
CA LEU A 270 7.96 -22.64 0.23
C LEU A 270 7.75 -21.99 1.61
N ARG A 271 7.73 -22.77 2.67
CA ARG A 271 7.55 -22.29 4.05
C ARG A 271 8.88 -21.89 4.70
N TYR A 272 9.99 -22.18 4.08
CA TYR A 272 11.31 -21.90 4.63
C TYR A 272 11.52 -20.39 4.87
N ASN A 273 12.05 -20.10 6.05
CA ASN A 273 12.49 -18.79 6.46
C ASN A 273 13.94 -18.89 6.97
N ARG A 274 14.87 -18.21 6.33
CA ARG A 274 16.28 -18.25 6.73
C ARG A 274 16.62 -17.31 7.89
N ASN A 275 15.65 -16.54 8.40
CA ASN A 275 15.86 -15.53 9.43
C ASN A 275 15.58 -16.02 10.86
N TRP A 276 15.38 -17.32 11.06
CA TRP A 276 15.14 -17.87 12.39
C TRP A 276 15.98 -19.12 12.66
N GLY A 277 16.02 -19.53 13.91
CA GLY A 277 16.63 -20.74 14.39
C GLY A 277 16.16 -21.07 15.80
N LEU A 278 16.81 -22.05 16.42
CA LEU A 278 16.57 -22.38 17.80
C LEU A 278 17.58 -21.67 18.72
N ARG A 279 17.09 -21.10 19.80
CA ARG A 279 17.87 -20.54 20.90
C ARG A 279 17.36 -21.22 22.19
N ASP A 280 18.21 -21.93 22.89
CA ASP A 280 17.83 -22.74 24.05
C ASP A 280 16.59 -23.64 23.75
N GLY A 281 16.53 -24.23 22.55
CA GLY A 281 15.43 -25.07 22.11
C GLY A 281 14.12 -24.33 21.75
N GLN A 282 14.07 -23.01 21.83
CA GLN A 282 12.92 -22.18 21.49
C GLN A 282 13.11 -21.53 20.10
N ALA A 283 12.02 -21.42 19.33
CA ALA A 283 12.06 -20.70 18.05
C ALA A 283 12.36 -19.21 18.31
N PHE A 284 13.38 -18.69 17.61
CA PHE A 284 13.81 -17.31 17.73
C PHE A 284 14.09 -16.72 16.34
N ASN A 285 13.30 -15.72 15.95
CA ASN A 285 13.43 -15.05 14.66
C ASN A 285 14.29 -13.77 14.82
N LEU A 286 15.26 -13.59 13.93
CA LEU A 286 16.07 -12.38 13.86
C LEU A 286 15.23 -11.14 13.53
N ASN A 287 14.25 -11.28 12.67
CA ASN A 287 13.43 -10.18 12.17
C ASN A 287 12.09 -10.11 12.92
N LEU A 288 12.09 -9.43 14.07
CA LEU A 288 10.90 -9.06 14.83
C LEU A 288 10.62 -7.59 14.59
N ASN A 289 9.38 -7.25 14.25
CA ASN A 289 8.90 -5.87 14.18
C ASN A 289 7.78 -5.64 15.17
N ASN A 290 7.71 -4.44 15.73
CA ASN A 290 6.60 -3.98 16.54
C ASN A 290 6.35 -2.51 16.25
N TYR A 291 5.09 -2.11 16.17
CA TYR A 291 4.74 -0.72 15.92
C TYR A 291 3.38 -0.36 16.48
N PHE A 292 3.23 0.88 16.93
CA PHE A 292 1.95 1.44 17.31
C PHE A 292 1.81 2.85 16.76
N LYS A 293 0.77 3.06 15.96
CA LYS A 293 0.47 4.33 15.29
C LYS A 293 -0.99 4.73 15.54
N PRO A 294 -1.34 5.26 16.73
CA PRO A 294 -2.66 5.80 16.97
C PRO A 294 -2.93 7.00 16.08
N TYR A 295 -4.15 7.07 15.55
CA TYR A 295 -4.59 8.07 14.59
C TYR A 295 -5.90 8.70 15.08
N PHE A 296 -5.90 10.02 15.19
CA PHE A 296 -7.05 10.80 15.65
C PHE A 296 -7.42 11.84 14.61
N THR A 297 -8.72 11.96 14.31
CA THR A 297 -9.23 12.98 13.41
C THR A 297 -10.47 13.63 13.97
N LEU A 298 -10.63 14.91 13.68
CA LEU A 298 -11.89 15.64 13.83
C LEU A 298 -12.26 16.24 12.49
N GLN A 299 -13.41 15.83 11.97
CA GLN A 299 -13.93 16.31 10.70
C GLN A 299 -15.22 17.10 10.92
N HIS A 300 -15.32 18.26 10.28
CA HIS A 300 -16.53 19.04 10.17
C HIS A 300 -16.99 19.04 8.73
N ILE A 301 -18.24 18.69 8.49
CA ILE A 301 -18.89 18.70 7.18
C ILE A 301 -20.05 19.68 7.26
N TRP A 302 -20.03 20.66 6.39
CA TRP A 302 -21.15 21.58 6.17
C TRP A 302 -21.68 21.42 4.76
N ARG A 303 -23.00 21.30 4.65
CA ARG A 303 -23.69 21.07 3.39
C ARG A 303 -24.91 21.97 3.28
N GLY A 304 -24.74 23.17 2.69
CA GLY A 304 -25.81 24.02 2.31
C GLY A 304 -26.34 23.72 0.89
N GLU A 305 -27.34 24.49 0.43
CA GLU A 305 -27.96 24.27 -0.88
C GLU A 305 -26.97 24.38 -2.04
N ARG A 306 -26.13 25.42 -2.06
CA ARG A 306 -25.16 25.69 -3.12
C ARG A 306 -23.71 25.55 -2.66
N PHE A 307 -23.45 25.66 -1.37
CA PHE A 307 -22.11 25.62 -0.78
C PHE A 307 -21.94 24.39 0.08
N SER A 308 -20.82 23.70 -0.09
CA SER A 308 -20.41 22.63 0.79
C SER A 308 -18.95 22.82 1.22
N MET A 309 -18.65 22.44 2.45
CA MET A 309 -17.32 22.59 3.03
C MET A 309 -17.01 21.38 3.91
N LYS A 310 -15.76 20.90 3.79
CA LYS A 310 -15.21 19.85 4.65
C LYS A 310 -13.92 20.36 5.27
N ASN A 311 -13.85 20.37 6.58
CA ASN A 311 -12.66 20.66 7.36
C ASN A 311 -12.24 19.41 8.10
N SER A 312 -10.94 19.14 8.16
CA SER A 312 -10.39 18.03 8.89
C SER A 312 -9.12 18.47 9.60
N VAL A 313 -9.00 18.14 10.87
CA VAL A 313 -7.73 18.18 11.60
C VAL A 313 -7.38 16.77 12.04
N TYR A 314 -6.10 16.44 12.02
CA TYR A 314 -5.65 15.11 12.35
C TYR A 314 -4.30 15.12 13.05
N VAL A 315 -4.07 14.10 13.87
CA VAL A 315 -2.80 13.87 14.54
C VAL A 315 -2.54 12.37 14.69
N THR A 316 -1.29 11.99 14.54
CA THR A 316 -0.80 10.65 14.86
C THR A 316 0.59 10.75 15.50
N VAL A 317 0.86 9.88 16.45
CA VAL A 317 2.17 9.72 17.09
C VAL A 317 2.55 8.25 16.98
N GLY A 318 3.48 7.96 16.06
CA GLY A 318 3.94 6.59 15.82
C GLY A 318 5.19 6.29 16.62
N ASN A 319 5.27 5.07 17.14
CA ASN A 319 6.45 4.56 17.85
C ASN A 319 6.55 3.04 17.67
N GLY A 320 7.74 2.57 17.37
CA GLY A 320 8.03 1.14 17.22
C GLY A 320 9.39 0.91 16.59
N GLY A 321 9.62 -0.29 16.12
CA GLY A 321 10.88 -0.66 15.50
C GLY A 321 11.02 -2.14 15.23
N GLY A 322 12.24 -2.54 14.90
CA GLY A 322 12.56 -3.92 14.56
C GLY A 322 13.89 -4.36 15.13
N ARG A 323 14.01 -5.66 15.35
CA ARG A 323 15.26 -6.30 15.75
C ARG A 323 16.18 -6.45 14.55
N TRP A 324 17.45 -6.17 14.75
CA TRP A 324 18.54 -6.33 13.81
C TRP A 324 19.70 -7.12 14.44
N SER A 325 20.63 -7.55 13.61
CA SER A 325 21.92 -8.07 14.08
C SER A 325 23.06 -7.23 13.53
N GLU A 326 23.98 -6.89 14.40
CA GLU A 326 25.25 -6.28 14.05
C GLU A 326 26.38 -7.29 14.21
N ASN A 327 27.32 -7.30 13.26
CA ASN A 327 28.38 -8.30 13.22
C ASN A 327 29.69 -7.61 12.87
N LYS A 328 30.79 -8.00 13.51
CA LYS A 328 32.16 -7.65 13.09
C LYS A 328 32.52 -8.51 11.89
N SER A 329 33.06 -7.95 10.84
CA SER A 329 33.44 -8.66 9.62
C SER A 329 32.26 -9.41 8.92
N THR A 330 32.47 -10.63 8.49
CA THR A 330 31.43 -11.45 7.84
C THR A 330 30.36 -11.86 8.85
N PRO A 331 29.07 -11.86 8.48
CA PRO A 331 28.00 -12.27 9.38
C PRO A 331 28.25 -13.64 10.01
N ILE A 332 28.34 -13.70 11.33
CA ILE A 332 28.58 -14.92 12.09
C ILE A 332 27.23 -15.58 12.40
N LEU A 333 26.40 -15.74 11.40
CA LEU A 333 25.17 -16.52 11.52
C LEU A 333 25.46 -17.93 11.04
N TYR A 334 25.89 -18.78 11.95
CA TYR A 334 26.12 -20.21 11.67
C TYR A 334 24.81 -20.83 11.17
N ARG A 335 24.89 -21.70 10.17
CA ARG A 335 23.74 -22.40 9.64
C ARG A 335 23.77 -23.85 10.04
N SER A 336 22.71 -24.34 10.66
CA SER A 336 22.48 -25.76 10.88
C SER A 336 22.33 -26.49 9.54
N LYS A 337 22.34 -27.81 9.56
CA LYS A 337 22.07 -28.65 8.38
C LYS A 337 20.70 -28.39 7.75
N ASP A 338 19.76 -27.86 8.53
CA ASP A 338 18.41 -27.52 8.10
C ASP A 338 18.29 -26.04 7.59
N GLY A 339 19.43 -25.35 7.45
CA GLY A 339 19.51 -23.98 6.95
C GLY A 339 19.10 -22.90 7.96
N LEU A 340 18.82 -23.27 9.19
CA LEU A 340 18.41 -22.36 10.27
C LEU A 340 19.60 -21.64 10.89
N ILE A 341 19.37 -20.53 11.58
CA ILE A 341 20.39 -19.84 12.36
C ILE A 341 20.75 -20.72 13.57
N ASP A 342 22.04 -20.95 13.77
CA ASP A 342 22.56 -21.62 14.96
C ASP A 342 22.84 -20.57 16.05
N TRP A 343 21.79 -20.17 16.78
CA TRP A 343 21.89 -19.17 17.84
C TRP A 343 22.79 -19.61 18.98
N ASP A 344 22.75 -20.88 19.35
CA ASP A 344 23.57 -21.41 20.44
C ASP A 344 25.07 -21.43 20.05
N GLY A 345 25.36 -21.69 18.77
CA GLY A 345 26.72 -21.59 18.21
C GLY A 345 27.22 -20.13 18.16
N VAL A 346 26.35 -19.16 17.81
CA VAL A 346 26.70 -17.73 17.86
C VAL A 346 27.00 -17.29 19.29
N ILE A 347 26.20 -17.70 20.25
CA ILE A 347 26.38 -17.40 21.69
C ILE A 347 27.67 -18.04 22.21
N ALA A 348 27.97 -19.28 21.86
CA ALA A 348 29.19 -19.96 22.26
C ALA A 348 30.43 -19.23 21.73
N THR A 349 30.42 -18.81 20.46
CA THR A 349 31.51 -18.04 19.84
C THR A 349 31.79 -16.73 20.56
N ASN A 350 30.74 -15.98 20.93
CA ASN A 350 30.92 -14.74 21.70
C ASN A 350 31.50 -14.98 23.10
N ARG A 351 31.14 -16.08 23.76
CA ARG A 351 31.67 -16.45 25.08
C ARG A 351 33.11 -16.90 25.07
N GLU A 352 33.62 -17.37 23.92
CA GLU A 352 34.96 -17.86 23.75
C GLU A 352 35.97 -16.76 23.38
N THR A 353 35.56 -15.51 23.24
CA THR A 353 36.47 -14.38 23.01
C THR A 353 37.32 -14.12 24.27
N GLU A 354 38.63 -13.95 24.10
CA GLU A 354 39.59 -13.82 25.21
C GLU A 354 39.33 -12.59 26.09
N ASP A 355 38.80 -11.50 25.50
CA ASP A 355 38.57 -10.22 26.15
C ASP A 355 37.09 -9.94 26.47
N GLY A 356 36.20 -10.90 26.18
CA GLY A 356 34.76 -10.73 26.37
C GLY A 356 34.05 -9.88 25.31
N GLN A 357 34.76 -9.44 24.24
CA GLN A 357 34.14 -8.68 23.17
C GLN A 357 33.13 -9.52 22.38
N ALA A 358 31.90 -9.03 22.25
CA ALA A 358 30.92 -9.64 21.36
C ALA A 358 31.31 -9.44 19.88
N LEU A 359 31.29 -10.51 19.09
CA LEU A 359 31.51 -10.48 17.64
C LEU A 359 30.20 -10.33 16.86
N SER A 360 29.09 -10.73 17.48
CA SER A 360 27.73 -10.52 16.99
C SER A 360 26.83 -10.07 18.12
N ILE A 361 25.94 -9.14 17.84
CA ILE A 361 24.95 -8.64 18.81
C ILE A 361 23.57 -8.54 18.16
N LEU A 362 22.55 -8.41 18.99
CA LEU A 362 21.25 -7.95 18.57
C LEU A 362 21.06 -6.50 19.00
N SER A 363 20.46 -5.74 18.13
CA SER A 363 20.04 -4.36 18.37
C SER A 363 18.57 -4.17 18.05
N ASP A 364 17.97 -3.17 18.66
CA ASP A 364 16.63 -2.70 18.35
C ASP A 364 16.76 -1.36 17.61
N TYR A 365 16.42 -1.37 16.30
CA TYR A 365 16.29 -0.16 15.50
C TYR A 365 14.88 0.40 15.69
N MET A 366 14.78 1.50 16.43
CA MET A 366 13.52 2.13 16.79
C MET A 366 13.28 3.38 15.95
N ALA A 367 12.05 3.57 15.51
CA ALA A 367 11.63 4.74 14.74
C ALA A 367 10.27 5.25 15.24
N GLY A 368 10.14 6.56 15.29
CA GLY A 368 8.90 7.19 15.66
C GLY A 368 8.65 8.45 14.86
N HIS A 369 7.39 8.92 14.93
CA HIS A 369 7.02 10.17 14.29
C HIS A 369 5.89 10.87 15.02
N THR A 370 5.88 12.19 14.89
CA THR A 370 4.72 13.04 15.17
C THR A 370 4.27 13.65 13.85
N TYR A 371 3.01 13.46 13.51
CA TYR A 371 2.42 13.89 12.26
C TYR A 371 1.07 14.53 12.55
N PHE A 372 0.91 15.78 12.20
CA PHE A 372 -0.37 16.49 12.32
C PHE A 372 -0.62 17.37 11.11
N GLY A 373 -1.88 17.68 10.86
CA GLY A 373 -2.23 18.57 9.78
C GLY A 373 -3.68 19.01 9.82
N ALA A 374 -3.98 19.93 8.90
CA ALA A 374 -5.30 20.48 8.70
C ALA A 374 -5.62 20.56 7.20
N ILE A 375 -6.83 20.16 6.85
CA ILE A 375 -7.38 20.23 5.50
C ILE A 375 -8.68 21.05 5.55
N SER A 376 -8.82 21.97 4.61
CA SER A 376 -10.10 22.62 4.31
C SER A 376 -10.36 22.53 2.83
N SER A 377 -11.52 22.02 2.45
CA SER A 377 -12.00 21.97 1.05
C SER A 377 -13.41 22.47 0.96
N MET A 378 -13.71 23.21 -0.09
CA MET A 378 -14.99 23.83 -0.32
C MET A 378 -15.41 23.68 -1.78
N GLU A 379 -16.72 23.58 -2.00
CA GLU A 379 -17.34 23.57 -3.30
C GLU A 379 -18.51 24.56 -3.34
N TYR A 380 -18.65 25.24 -4.46
CA TYR A 380 -19.77 26.12 -4.74
C TYR A 380 -20.43 25.73 -6.06
N ARG A 381 -21.74 25.49 -6.02
CA ARG A 381 -22.54 25.13 -7.19
C ARG A 381 -23.17 26.39 -7.76
N LEU A 382 -22.86 26.68 -9.01
CA LEU A 382 -23.42 27.76 -9.81
C LEU A 382 -24.56 27.23 -10.66
N ASP A 383 -25.40 28.15 -11.12
CA ASP A 383 -26.45 27.85 -12.10
C ASP A 383 -25.80 27.43 -13.43
N GLY A 384 -26.51 26.66 -14.26
CA GLY A 384 -26.00 26.17 -15.55
C GLY A 384 -25.06 24.98 -15.44
N GLY A 385 -25.03 24.28 -14.29
CA GLY A 385 -24.30 23.02 -14.12
C GLY A 385 -22.80 23.17 -13.77
N TRP A 386 -22.35 24.36 -13.40
CA TRP A 386 -21.00 24.63 -12.95
C TRP A 386 -20.81 24.33 -11.45
N THR A 387 -19.64 23.81 -11.12
CA THR A 387 -19.16 23.64 -9.74
C THR A 387 -17.73 24.17 -9.67
N ILE A 388 -17.45 25.03 -8.70
CA ILE A 388 -16.09 25.53 -8.42
C ILE A 388 -15.66 24.98 -7.08
N GLY A 389 -14.46 24.43 -7.02
CA GLY A 389 -13.85 23.88 -5.81
C GLY A 389 -12.53 24.56 -5.49
N ALA A 390 -12.25 24.68 -4.20
CA ALA A 390 -10.96 25.16 -3.69
C ALA A 390 -10.60 24.42 -2.40
N GLY A 391 -9.32 24.33 -2.10
CA GLY A 391 -8.90 23.77 -0.82
C GLY A 391 -7.45 24.01 -0.51
N ILE A 392 -7.14 23.84 0.76
CA ILE A 392 -5.80 23.96 1.34
C ILE A 392 -5.53 22.78 2.24
N HIS A 393 -4.26 22.38 2.32
CA HIS A 393 -3.78 21.34 3.21
C HIS A 393 -2.43 21.77 3.78
N TYR A 394 -2.26 21.66 5.07
CA TYR A 394 -0.98 21.82 5.75
C TYR A 394 -0.65 20.57 6.55
N GLN A 395 0.62 20.16 6.50
CA GLN A 395 1.16 19.01 7.22
C GLN A 395 2.48 19.38 7.91
N TYR A 396 2.61 18.95 9.14
CA TYR A 396 3.87 18.90 9.88
C TYR A 396 4.23 17.45 10.16
N TYR A 397 5.47 17.07 9.87
CA TYR A 397 5.96 15.71 10.06
C TYR A 397 7.35 15.74 10.70
N SER A 398 7.47 15.19 11.89
CA SER A 398 8.74 15.06 12.60
C SER A 398 9.02 13.60 12.89
N THR A 399 10.20 13.13 12.53
CA THR A 399 10.64 11.75 12.80
C THR A 399 11.84 11.73 13.72
N TRP A 400 12.03 10.58 14.34
CA TRP A 400 13.25 10.20 15.03
C TRP A 400 13.53 8.72 14.77
N GLU A 401 14.80 8.37 14.72
CA GLU A 401 15.33 7.03 14.54
C GLU A 401 16.51 6.84 15.47
N ASN A 402 16.57 5.70 16.18
CA ASN A 402 17.73 5.35 16.99
C ASN A 402 17.92 3.84 17.02
N GLU A 403 19.14 3.42 17.31
CA GLU A 403 19.50 2.02 17.44
C GLU A 403 20.19 1.79 18.79
N LYS A 404 19.77 0.74 19.49
CA LYS A 404 20.30 0.36 20.79
C LYS A 404 20.62 -1.12 20.85
N ILE A 405 21.70 -1.47 21.53
CA ILE A 405 22.01 -2.86 21.81
C ILE A 405 20.92 -3.44 22.68
N SER A 406 20.31 -4.55 22.22
CA SER A 406 19.29 -5.29 22.99
C SER A 406 19.83 -6.61 23.58
N ASP A 407 20.86 -7.21 22.98
CA ASP A 407 21.46 -8.46 23.48
C ASP A 407 22.90 -8.60 22.96
N LEU A 408 23.84 -8.87 23.85
CA LEU A 408 25.24 -9.13 23.50
C LEU A 408 25.53 -10.58 23.09
N LEU A 409 24.48 -11.43 23.01
CA LEU A 409 24.57 -12.83 22.63
C LEU A 409 25.69 -13.60 23.32
N GLY A 410 25.82 -13.38 24.64
CA GLY A 410 26.79 -14.07 25.47
C GLY A 410 28.16 -13.37 25.65
N GLY A 411 28.42 -12.29 24.91
CA GLY A 411 29.55 -11.40 25.13
C GLY A 411 29.33 -10.47 26.32
N GLU A 412 30.38 -9.75 26.74
CA GLU A 412 30.32 -8.80 27.86
C GLU A 412 30.17 -7.36 27.37
N TRP A 413 30.71 -7.04 26.20
CA TRP A 413 30.70 -5.71 25.63
C TRP A 413 30.82 -5.76 24.10
N TRP A 414 30.44 -4.63 23.44
CA TRP A 414 30.53 -4.42 22.01
C TRP A 414 31.47 -3.25 21.72
N TYR A 415 32.36 -3.42 20.73
CA TYR A 415 33.18 -2.32 20.24
C TYR A 415 32.44 -1.55 19.15
N GLU A 416 32.11 -0.32 19.42
CA GLU A 416 31.52 0.60 18.44
C GLU A 416 32.62 1.30 17.67
N ASP A 417 32.64 1.07 16.36
CA ASP A 417 33.58 1.69 15.46
C ASP A 417 33.10 3.09 15.05
N TYR A 418 33.83 4.13 15.49
CA TYR A 418 33.56 5.50 15.11
C TYR A 418 34.45 6.00 13.97
N GLU A 419 35.21 5.15 13.32
CA GLU A 419 36.16 5.54 12.28
C GLU A 419 35.50 6.31 11.14
N HIS A 420 34.25 5.99 10.83
CA HIS A 420 33.46 6.59 9.75
C HIS A 420 32.59 7.76 10.20
N THR A 421 32.73 8.27 11.42
CA THR A 421 31.95 9.40 11.91
C THR A 421 32.82 10.62 12.15
N SER A 422 32.23 11.84 12.05
CA SER A 422 32.91 13.09 12.34
C SER A 422 33.36 13.24 13.81
N LEU A 423 32.87 12.34 14.67
CA LEU A 423 33.16 12.31 16.10
C LEU A 423 34.15 11.21 16.49
N ALA A 424 34.68 10.47 15.52
CA ALA A 424 35.73 9.49 15.77
C ALA A 424 36.94 10.15 16.49
N GLY A 425 37.45 9.49 17.48
CA GLY A 425 38.58 9.98 18.27
C GLY A 425 38.26 11.04 19.32
N LEU A 426 37.01 11.51 19.46
CA LEU A 426 36.64 12.38 20.57
C LEU A 426 36.67 11.62 21.89
N ALA A 427 37.36 12.20 22.87
CA ALA A 427 37.50 11.61 24.21
C ALA A 427 36.12 11.40 24.94
N SER A 428 35.11 12.18 24.55
CA SER A 428 33.74 12.02 25.06
C SER A 428 33.01 10.81 24.52
N ARG A 429 33.52 10.16 23.47
CA ARG A 429 32.95 8.95 22.85
C ARG A 429 33.59 7.71 23.44
N ASN A 430 32.80 6.93 24.15
CA ASN A 430 33.23 5.62 24.63
C ASN A 430 32.89 4.56 23.56
N PRO A 431 33.88 3.91 22.93
CA PRO A 431 33.63 2.85 21.97
C PRO A 431 33.16 1.54 22.61
N VAL A 432 33.38 1.37 23.91
CA VAL A 432 32.91 0.19 24.66
C VAL A 432 31.43 0.37 25.01
N LYS A 433 30.57 -0.47 24.45
CA LYS A 433 29.13 -0.42 24.57
C LYS A 433 28.56 -1.65 25.24
N THR A 434 27.47 -1.47 25.97
CA THR A 434 26.70 -2.53 26.64
C THR A 434 25.24 -2.48 26.26
N VAL A 435 24.43 -3.40 26.76
CA VAL A 435 22.99 -3.44 26.51
C VAL A 435 22.34 -2.12 26.92
N GLY A 436 21.53 -1.53 26.02
CA GLY A 436 20.86 -0.26 26.20
C GLY A 436 21.61 0.97 25.64
N ASP A 437 22.89 0.82 25.31
CA ASP A 437 23.67 1.89 24.70
C ASP A 437 23.28 2.14 23.25
N TYR A 438 23.35 3.40 22.83
CA TYR A 438 23.16 3.80 21.43
C TYR A 438 24.36 3.38 20.58
N ILE A 439 24.04 2.85 19.41
CA ILE A 439 25.00 2.54 18.35
C ILE A 439 24.50 3.13 17.03
N ARG A 440 25.42 3.54 16.15
CA ARG A 440 25.21 3.91 14.74
C ARG A 440 24.20 5.01 14.46
N THR A 441 23.08 5.09 15.15
CA THR A 441 21.93 5.93 14.75
C THR A 441 21.28 6.61 15.94
N ASP A 442 21.21 7.95 15.89
CA ASP A 442 20.33 8.82 16.69
C ASP A 442 20.07 10.09 15.88
N ASN A 443 19.09 10.02 14.99
CA ASN A 443 18.79 11.10 14.05
C ASN A 443 17.28 11.22 13.78
N GLY A 444 16.91 12.24 12.99
CA GLY A 444 15.54 12.44 12.57
C GLY A 444 15.41 13.56 11.55
N LYS A 445 14.17 13.78 11.12
CA LYS A 445 13.84 14.79 10.11
C LYS A 445 12.62 15.59 10.55
N VAL A 446 12.58 16.85 10.15
CA VAL A 446 11.39 17.70 10.31
C VAL A 446 11.01 18.22 8.93
N THR A 447 9.79 17.96 8.52
CA THR A 447 9.26 18.37 7.22
C THR A 447 7.95 19.14 7.42
N ASN A 448 7.86 20.32 6.79
CA ASN A 448 6.62 21.07 6.63
C ASN A 448 6.18 20.96 5.17
N HIS A 449 4.91 20.76 4.96
CA HIS A 449 4.32 20.60 3.62
C HIS A 449 3.01 21.35 3.53
N GLY A 450 2.81 22.10 2.45
CA GLY A 450 1.58 22.84 2.18
C GLY A 450 1.10 22.63 0.76
N THR A 451 -0.22 22.48 0.58
CA THR A 451 -0.87 22.34 -0.74
C THR A 451 -2.05 23.30 -0.82
N ALA A 452 -2.23 23.92 -1.96
CA ALA A 452 -3.45 24.65 -2.32
C ALA A 452 -3.93 24.22 -3.70
N TYR A 453 -5.25 24.16 -3.92
CA TYR A 453 -5.80 23.82 -5.23
C TYR A 453 -7.05 24.65 -5.56
N LEU A 454 -7.29 24.74 -6.87
CA LEU A 454 -8.53 25.23 -7.46
C LEU A 454 -9.03 24.20 -8.48
N SER A 455 -10.35 24.03 -8.55
CA SER A 455 -10.99 23.14 -9.52
C SER A 455 -12.27 23.74 -10.06
N ALA A 456 -12.65 23.36 -11.28
CA ALA A 456 -13.91 23.70 -11.91
C ALA A 456 -14.47 22.48 -12.61
N GLY A 457 -15.74 22.23 -12.45
CA GLY A 457 -16.50 21.20 -13.15
C GLY A 457 -17.69 21.78 -13.86
N TRP A 458 -18.03 21.25 -15.02
CA TRP A 458 -19.25 21.56 -15.73
C TRP A 458 -19.96 20.29 -16.15
N ARG A 459 -21.26 20.21 -15.90
CA ARG A 459 -22.09 19.06 -16.24
C ARG A 459 -23.34 19.48 -16.98
N SER A 460 -23.58 18.85 -18.12
CA SER A 460 -24.85 18.85 -18.83
C SER A 460 -25.42 17.43 -18.89
N GLU A 461 -26.53 17.24 -19.58
CA GLU A 461 -27.12 15.92 -19.79
C GLU A 461 -26.14 14.93 -20.48
N LYS A 462 -25.37 15.41 -21.47
CA LYS A 462 -24.50 14.60 -22.31
C LYS A 462 -23.02 14.75 -22.02
N VAL A 463 -22.58 15.88 -21.47
CA VAL A 463 -21.16 16.21 -21.31
C VAL A 463 -20.86 16.53 -19.85
N THR A 464 -19.76 15.96 -19.36
CA THR A 464 -19.16 16.37 -18.09
C THR A 464 -17.70 16.74 -18.38
N VAL A 465 -17.25 17.89 -17.89
CA VAL A 465 -15.86 18.36 -17.99
C VAL A 465 -15.37 18.74 -16.61
N ASN A 466 -14.16 18.35 -16.28
CA ASN A 466 -13.50 18.70 -15.04
C ASN A 466 -12.10 19.23 -15.34
N PHE A 467 -11.71 20.25 -14.59
CA PHE A 467 -10.39 20.85 -14.65
C PHE A 467 -9.93 21.21 -13.25
N GLY A 468 -8.64 21.16 -12.99
CA GLY A 468 -8.11 21.64 -11.74
C GLY A 468 -6.58 21.76 -11.77
N ALA A 469 -6.09 22.61 -10.89
CA ALA A 469 -4.68 22.84 -10.68
C ALA A 469 -4.35 22.91 -9.20
N SER A 470 -3.17 22.47 -8.83
CA SER A 470 -2.63 22.58 -7.47
C SER A 470 -1.20 23.06 -7.49
N VAL A 471 -0.84 23.73 -6.40
CA VAL A 471 0.53 24.08 -6.06
C VAL A 471 0.83 23.53 -4.67
N PHE A 472 2.02 23.00 -4.49
CA PHE A 472 2.49 22.50 -3.21
C PHE A 472 3.95 22.86 -2.98
N GLY A 473 4.30 23.03 -1.71
CA GLY A 473 5.66 23.33 -1.29
C GLY A 473 6.00 22.53 -0.04
N ALA A 474 7.27 22.16 0.05
CA ALA A 474 7.81 21.50 1.23
C ALA A 474 9.14 22.09 1.64
N SER A 475 9.40 22.07 2.94
CA SER A 475 10.72 22.31 3.50
C SER A 475 11.07 21.20 4.48
N THR A 476 12.30 20.75 4.44
CA THR A 476 12.80 19.66 5.28
C THR A 476 14.18 19.95 5.81
N ARG A 477 14.47 19.51 7.01
CA ARG A 477 15.80 19.50 7.60
C ARG A 477 16.00 18.26 8.43
N ARG A 478 17.24 17.80 8.50
CA ARG A 478 17.67 16.63 9.28
C ARG A 478 18.40 17.08 10.55
N TRP A 479 18.24 16.33 11.62
CA TRP A 479 19.10 16.41 12.77
C TRP A 479 19.76 15.05 13.01
N ASP A 480 20.99 15.07 13.55
CA ASP A 480 21.76 13.86 13.85
C ASP A 480 22.66 14.13 15.04
N LYS A 481 22.36 13.49 16.16
CA LYS A 481 23.10 13.60 17.41
C LYS A 481 24.17 12.52 17.54
N TYR A 482 24.09 11.50 16.70
CA TYR A 482 25.07 10.42 16.73
C TYR A 482 26.37 10.82 16.01
N ASN A 483 26.26 11.44 14.85
CA ASN A 483 27.39 11.77 13.99
C ASN A 483 27.87 13.22 14.09
N TYR A 484 27.14 14.10 14.77
CA TYR A 484 27.45 15.53 14.84
C TYR A 484 27.35 16.08 16.26
N TYR A 485 28.05 17.20 16.48
CA TYR A 485 28.12 17.87 17.78
C TYR A 485 27.80 19.36 17.65
N GLY A 486 27.23 19.96 18.71
CA GLY A 486 26.96 21.40 18.77
C GLY A 486 26.01 21.90 17.69
N GLY A 487 26.37 22.92 16.96
CA GLY A 487 25.57 23.54 15.91
C GLY A 487 25.37 22.66 14.68
N ASP A 488 26.29 21.75 14.43
CA ASP A 488 26.28 20.88 13.24
C ASP A 488 25.29 19.71 13.34
N VAL A 489 24.66 19.54 14.51
CA VAL A 489 23.57 18.55 14.71
C VAL A 489 22.43 18.77 13.72
N TRP A 490 22.18 19.99 13.26
CA TRP A 490 21.15 20.32 12.30
C TRP A 490 21.70 20.58 10.90
N SER A 491 21.11 19.93 9.91
CA SER A 491 21.41 20.21 8.50
C SER A 491 20.97 21.62 8.08
N PRO A 492 21.46 22.12 6.94
CA PRO A 492 20.79 23.21 6.21
C PRO A 492 19.34 22.83 5.88
N LEU A 493 18.51 23.85 5.61
CA LEU A 493 17.13 23.67 5.17
C LEU A 493 17.11 23.31 3.67
N ALA A 494 16.50 22.19 3.33
CA ALA A 494 16.20 21.81 1.95
C ALA A 494 14.71 22.01 1.66
N GLY A 495 14.32 22.14 0.40
CA GLY A 495 12.93 22.25 0.01
C GLY A 495 12.73 22.72 -1.41
N GLY A 496 11.46 22.83 -1.80
CA GLY A 496 11.10 23.22 -3.15
C GLY A 496 9.60 23.46 -3.30
N VAL A 497 9.21 23.72 -4.54
CA VAL A 497 7.83 23.95 -4.97
C VAL A 497 7.52 23.03 -6.14
N GLY A 498 6.32 22.45 -6.13
CA GLY A 498 5.78 21.63 -7.22
C GLY A 498 4.35 22.03 -7.54
N GLY A 499 3.73 21.30 -8.46
CA GLY A 499 2.35 21.56 -8.84
C GLY A 499 1.77 20.49 -9.74
N SER A 500 0.48 20.58 -9.97
CA SER A 500 -0.23 19.70 -10.90
C SER A 500 -1.31 20.42 -11.68
N ILE A 501 -1.57 19.94 -12.88
CA ILE A 501 -2.72 20.33 -13.69
C ILE A 501 -3.40 19.04 -14.15
N LYS A 502 -4.73 19.00 -14.04
CA LYS A 502 -5.55 17.84 -14.41
C LYS A 502 -6.77 18.29 -15.18
N ALA A 503 -7.14 17.53 -16.19
CA ALA A 503 -8.38 17.76 -16.93
C ALA A 503 -9.01 16.43 -17.32
N GLY A 504 -10.32 16.40 -17.43
CA GLY A 504 -11.07 15.25 -17.90
C GLY A 504 -12.38 15.63 -18.53
N ALA A 505 -12.81 14.86 -19.50
CA ALA A 505 -14.11 15.02 -20.17
C ALA A 505 -14.78 13.67 -20.39
N LEU A 506 -16.09 13.63 -20.25
CA LEU A 506 -16.95 12.50 -20.58
C LEU A 506 -18.07 12.94 -21.48
N TYR A 507 -18.34 12.15 -22.53
CA TYR A 507 -19.44 12.33 -23.45
C TYR A 507 -20.36 11.10 -23.46
N LYS A 508 -21.63 11.29 -23.13
CA LYS A 508 -22.69 10.27 -23.20
C LYS A 508 -23.24 10.20 -24.61
N ILE A 509 -22.92 9.14 -25.35
CA ILE A 509 -23.39 8.90 -26.72
C ILE A 509 -24.89 8.59 -26.73
N GLY A 510 -25.37 7.87 -25.69
CA GLY A 510 -26.72 7.34 -25.57
C GLY A 510 -26.74 5.82 -25.50
N ARG A 511 -27.88 5.24 -25.17
CA ARG A 511 -28.08 3.78 -24.99
C ARG A 511 -27.05 3.14 -24.05
N GLY A 512 -26.67 3.85 -22.98
CA GLY A 512 -25.68 3.39 -22.01
C GLY A 512 -24.20 3.52 -22.42
N HIS A 513 -23.92 4.03 -23.63
CA HIS A 513 -22.55 4.24 -24.10
C HIS A 513 -22.02 5.62 -23.71
N SER A 514 -20.76 5.67 -23.26
CA SER A 514 -20.02 6.89 -23.01
C SER A 514 -18.55 6.76 -23.38
N LEU A 515 -17.97 7.87 -23.81
CA LEU A 515 -16.53 8.02 -24.02
C LEU A 515 -15.98 8.98 -22.98
N TYR A 516 -14.74 8.74 -22.55
CA TYR A 516 -14.05 9.66 -21.66
C TYR A 516 -12.58 9.81 -22.04
N VAL A 517 -12.02 10.95 -21.67
CA VAL A 517 -10.60 11.25 -21.76
C VAL A 517 -10.18 11.97 -20.50
N ASN A 518 -9.02 11.61 -19.96
CA ASN A 518 -8.39 12.27 -18.81
C ASN A 518 -6.92 12.53 -19.13
N GLY A 519 -6.38 13.60 -18.59
CA GLY A 519 -4.97 13.90 -18.66
C GLY A 519 -4.50 14.69 -17.44
N GLY A 520 -3.22 14.59 -17.15
CA GLY A 520 -2.61 15.32 -16.06
C GLY A 520 -1.11 15.48 -16.27
N TRP A 521 -0.60 16.55 -15.70
CA TRP A 521 0.81 16.83 -15.56
C TRP A 521 1.12 17.14 -14.10
N TYR A 522 2.24 16.59 -13.61
CA TYR A 522 2.68 16.71 -12.23
C TYR A 522 4.16 17.07 -12.18
N SER A 523 4.52 17.94 -11.26
CA SER A 523 5.89 18.20 -10.84
C SER A 523 5.96 17.94 -9.34
N ARG A 524 6.33 16.71 -8.95
CA ARG A 524 6.35 16.26 -7.56
C ARG A 524 7.69 16.54 -6.90
N LEU A 525 7.63 17.06 -5.68
CA LEU A 525 8.82 17.25 -4.86
C LEU A 525 9.42 15.89 -4.45
N PRO A 526 10.75 15.78 -4.37
CA PRO A 526 11.41 14.64 -3.77
C PRO A 526 11.03 14.47 -2.30
N TYR A 527 10.93 13.24 -1.86
CA TYR A 527 10.77 12.93 -0.44
C TYR A 527 12.00 13.32 0.37
N SER A 528 11.85 13.49 1.69
CA SER A 528 12.93 13.99 2.54
C SER A 528 14.16 13.06 2.59
N ASN A 529 14.01 11.76 2.33
CA ASN A 529 15.14 10.84 2.21
C ASN A 529 15.98 11.05 0.95
N VAL A 530 15.44 11.60 -0.11
CA VAL A 530 16.20 11.95 -1.33
C VAL A 530 17.07 13.19 -1.08
N TRP A 531 16.57 14.17 -0.33
CA TRP A 531 17.36 15.34 0.06
C TRP A 531 18.57 15.01 0.93
N PHE A 532 18.51 13.91 1.69
CA PHE A 532 19.57 13.45 2.60
C PHE A 532 19.94 11.98 2.29
N ALA A 533 20.21 11.67 1.03
CA ALA A 533 20.47 10.31 0.56
C ALA A 533 21.74 9.71 1.15
N SER A 534 22.76 10.51 1.40
CA SER A 534 24.00 10.10 2.07
C SER A 534 23.76 9.58 3.50
N GLY A 535 22.68 10.03 4.17
CA GLY A 535 22.42 9.75 5.58
C GLY A 535 23.21 10.63 6.54
N ASN A 536 23.95 11.64 6.03
CA ASN A 536 24.59 12.70 6.80
C ASN A 536 23.77 14.00 6.72
N ASN A 537 24.27 15.10 7.30
CA ASN A 537 23.61 16.40 7.30
C ASN A 537 23.84 17.22 6.02
N GLU A 538 24.43 16.65 4.98
CA GLU A 538 24.63 17.30 3.70
C GLU A 538 23.41 17.13 2.78
N ILE A 539 23.06 18.18 2.06
CA ILE A 539 22.00 18.11 1.06
C ILE A 539 22.55 17.41 -0.18
N SER A 540 21.82 16.40 -0.67
CA SER A 540 22.17 15.67 -1.89
C SER A 540 22.27 16.61 -3.11
N ARG A 541 23.24 16.34 -3.97
CA ARG A 541 23.43 17.07 -5.23
C ARG A 541 22.39 16.66 -6.26
N ASP A 542 22.12 17.55 -7.22
CA ASP A 542 21.28 17.27 -8.40
C ASP A 542 19.86 16.77 -8.11
N VAL A 543 19.33 17.08 -6.92
CA VAL A 543 17.96 16.76 -6.56
C VAL A 543 16.99 17.59 -7.40
N LYS A 544 16.10 16.91 -8.15
CA LYS A 544 15.09 17.52 -9.00
C LYS A 544 13.70 17.04 -8.62
N ASN A 545 12.70 17.84 -8.99
CA ASN A 545 11.32 17.36 -8.96
C ASN A 545 11.14 16.23 -9.98
N GLU A 546 10.46 15.18 -9.57
CA GLU A 546 9.99 14.16 -10.49
C GLU A 546 8.83 14.72 -11.31
N MET A 547 8.86 14.58 -12.63
CA MET A 547 7.80 15.03 -13.52
C MET A 547 7.06 13.84 -14.11
N ASN A 548 5.74 13.95 -14.21
CA ASN A 548 4.93 12.95 -14.87
C ASN A 548 3.88 13.63 -15.75
N ALA A 549 3.81 13.20 -17.01
CA ALA A 549 2.75 13.54 -17.93
C ALA A 549 1.99 12.27 -18.30
N MET A 550 0.68 12.26 -18.08
CA MET A 550 -0.13 11.08 -18.35
C MET A 550 -1.45 11.42 -19.01
N GLY A 551 -1.94 10.47 -19.79
CA GLY A 551 -3.25 10.51 -20.40
C GLY A 551 -3.91 9.15 -20.45
N GLU A 552 -5.23 9.15 -20.44
CA GLU A 552 -6.03 7.96 -20.64
C GLU A 552 -7.30 8.31 -21.42
N ALA A 553 -7.76 7.36 -22.24
CA ALA A 553 -9.03 7.45 -22.95
C ALA A 553 -9.74 6.10 -22.86
N GLY A 554 -11.05 6.13 -22.79
CA GLY A 554 -11.81 4.90 -22.69
C GLY A 554 -13.23 5.01 -23.18
N TRP A 555 -13.80 3.84 -23.33
CA TRP A 555 -15.19 3.62 -23.70
C TRP A 555 -15.86 2.79 -22.61
N ARG A 556 -17.04 3.21 -22.17
CA ARG A 556 -17.90 2.54 -21.18
C ARG A 556 -19.26 2.27 -21.77
N TRP A 557 -19.74 1.05 -21.58
CA TRP A 557 -21.08 0.64 -21.94
C TRP A 557 -21.76 0.02 -20.72
N VAL A 558 -22.91 0.56 -20.34
CA VAL A 558 -23.75 0.11 -19.22
C VAL A 558 -25.11 -0.30 -19.76
N TRP A 559 -25.56 -1.49 -19.41
CA TRP A 559 -26.87 -2.03 -19.75
C TRP A 559 -27.54 -2.62 -18.49
N ASN A 560 -28.79 -3.06 -18.59
CA ASN A 560 -29.60 -3.45 -17.42
C ASN A 560 -28.96 -4.53 -16.54
N SER A 561 -28.21 -5.46 -17.14
CA SER A 561 -27.64 -6.62 -16.44
C SER A 561 -26.11 -6.55 -16.33
N GLY A 562 -25.46 -5.47 -16.79
CA GLY A 562 -24.00 -5.42 -16.76
C GLY A 562 -23.38 -4.10 -17.16
N ALA A 563 -22.06 -4.11 -17.17
CA ALA A 563 -21.24 -3.01 -17.63
C ALA A 563 -19.93 -3.54 -18.23
N LEU A 564 -19.44 -2.84 -19.23
CA LEU A 564 -18.15 -3.10 -19.88
C LEU A 564 -17.35 -1.80 -19.95
N GLU A 565 -16.06 -1.90 -19.73
CA GLU A 565 -15.16 -0.77 -19.87
C GLU A 565 -13.87 -1.19 -20.56
N LEU A 566 -13.41 -0.35 -21.51
CA LEU A 566 -12.14 -0.47 -22.21
C LEU A 566 -11.39 0.84 -22.03
N THR A 567 -10.13 0.77 -21.58
CA THR A 567 -9.28 1.94 -21.32
C THR A 567 -7.90 1.74 -21.91
N GLY A 568 -7.41 2.72 -22.67
CA GLY A 568 -6.01 2.86 -23.01
C GLY A 568 -5.37 3.96 -22.16
N TYR A 569 -4.11 3.78 -21.74
CA TYR A 569 -3.37 4.77 -20.98
C TYR A 569 -1.92 4.86 -21.41
N ALA A 570 -1.32 6.03 -21.20
CA ALA A 570 0.11 6.28 -21.37
C ALA A 570 0.59 7.28 -20.33
N SER A 571 1.81 7.10 -19.82
CA SER A 571 2.45 7.95 -18.83
C SER A 571 3.95 8.04 -19.12
N LEU A 572 4.46 9.25 -19.18
CA LEU A 572 5.90 9.55 -19.26
C LEU A 572 6.34 10.08 -17.89
N TRP A 573 7.26 9.39 -17.26
CA TRP A 573 7.80 9.73 -15.95
C TRP A 573 9.27 10.11 -16.10
N LYS A 574 9.64 11.28 -15.60
CA LYS A 574 10.98 11.86 -15.73
C LYS A 574 11.60 12.19 -14.38
N ASP A 575 12.93 12.19 -14.37
CA ASP A 575 13.76 12.60 -13.24
C ASP A 575 13.46 11.83 -11.94
N LYS A 576 13.09 10.54 -12.05
CA LYS A 576 12.88 9.69 -10.87
C LYS A 576 14.19 9.49 -10.12
N SER A 577 14.10 9.58 -8.78
CA SER A 577 15.18 9.19 -7.88
C SER A 577 14.94 7.80 -7.29
N LEU A 578 15.99 6.97 -7.24
CA LEU A 578 16.01 5.67 -6.58
C LEU A 578 17.12 5.66 -5.53
N MET A 579 16.83 5.04 -4.39
CA MET A 579 17.81 4.85 -3.31
C MET A 579 17.88 3.39 -2.92
N SER A 580 19.07 2.92 -2.56
CA SER A 580 19.24 1.59 -1.96
C SER A 580 19.19 1.68 -0.43
N ASN A 581 18.91 0.53 0.19
CA ASN A 581 19.40 0.25 1.54
C ASN A 581 20.91 -0.02 1.48
N ALA A 582 21.56 -0.01 2.64
CA ALA A 582 22.96 -0.42 2.73
C ALA A 582 23.17 -1.87 2.28
N TYR A 583 24.28 -2.15 1.61
CA TYR A 583 24.70 -3.48 1.21
C TYR A 583 26.23 -3.57 1.26
N LYS A 584 26.75 -4.79 1.45
CA LYS A 584 28.20 -5.03 1.52
C LYS A 584 28.79 -5.21 0.14
N VAL A 585 29.89 -4.52 -0.12
CA VAL A 585 30.78 -4.77 -1.27
C VAL A 585 32.05 -5.53 -0.83
N GLU A 586 32.86 -5.93 -1.79
CA GLU A 586 34.18 -6.53 -1.52
C GLU A 586 34.96 -5.63 -0.56
N ASN A 587 35.71 -6.24 0.37
CA ASN A 587 36.46 -5.60 1.46
C ASN A 587 35.61 -5.06 2.65
N SER A 588 34.45 -5.66 2.88
CA SER A 588 33.61 -5.35 4.06
C SER A 588 33.07 -3.92 4.16
N LEU A 589 33.14 -3.12 3.08
CA LEU A 589 32.60 -1.76 3.05
C LEU A 589 31.07 -1.82 2.87
N ASP A 590 30.34 -1.24 3.82
CA ASP A 590 28.91 -1.06 3.69
C ASP A 590 28.62 0.23 2.90
N VAL A 591 27.95 0.09 1.77
CA VAL A 591 27.65 1.21 0.88
C VAL A 591 26.15 1.31 0.60
N LYS A 592 25.71 2.48 0.16
CA LYS A 592 24.40 2.74 -0.40
C LYS A 592 24.54 3.59 -1.65
N TYR A 593 23.56 3.57 -2.52
CA TYR A 593 23.57 4.38 -3.74
C TYR A 593 22.34 5.27 -3.85
N MET A 594 22.48 6.36 -4.57
CA MET A 594 21.40 7.20 -5.07
C MET A 594 21.51 7.33 -6.59
N VAL A 595 20.45 6.93 -7.27
CA VAL A 595 20.25 7.17 -8.71
C VAL A 595 19.35 8.38 -8.88
N THR A 596 19.69 9.29 -9.78
CA THR A 596 18.87 10.46 -10.15
C THR A 596 18.68 10.53 -11.66
N GLY A 597 17.63 11.21 -12.10
CA GLY A 597 17.39 11.44 -13.53
C GLY A 597 16.88 10.21 -14.30
N LEU A 598 16.31 9.22 -13.63
CA LEU A 598 15.79 8.01 -14.29
C LEU A 598 14.41 8.30 -14.89
N ASP A 599 14.29 8.03 -16.20
CA ASP A 599 13.05 8.21 -16.96
C ASP A 599 12.37 6.85 -17.20
N ALA A 600 11.03 6.82 -17.20
CA ALA A 600 10.25 5.64 -17.53
C ALA A 600 9.04 5.97 -18.40
N PHE A 601 8.65 5.01 -19.25
CA PHE A 601 7.43 5.09 -20.05
C PHE A 601 6.52 3.90 -19.72
N HIS A 602 5.29 4.20 -19.31
CA HIS A 602 4.27 3.22 -18.98
C HIS A 602 3.08 3.40 -19.91
N CYS A 603 2.71 2.37 -20.65
CA CYS A 603 1.47 2.36 -21.43
C CYS A 603 0.77 1.01 -21.32
N GLY A 604 -0.51 0.99 -21.67
CA GLY A 604 -1.27 -0.25 -21.66
C GLY A 604 -2.74 -0.09 -21.99
N VAL A 605 -3.40 -1.25 -22.05
CA VAL A 605 -4.84 -1.38 -22.26
C VAL A 605 -5.44 -2.23 -21.16
N GLU A 606 -6.59 -1.81 -20.65
CA GLU A 606 -7.36 -2.47 -19.61
C GLU A 606 -8.78 -2.72 -20.12
N PHE A 607 -9.25 -3.94 -19.95
CA PHE A 607 -10.62 -4.38 -20.22
C PHE A 607 -11.25 -4.87 -18.93
N GLU A 608 -12.49 -4.50 -18.67
CA GLU A 608 -13.27 -4.95 -17.51
C GLU A 608 -14.72 -5.18 -17.93
N ILE A 609 -15.29 -6.30 -17.51
CA ILE A 609 -16.71 -6.61 -17.70
C ILE A 609 -17.32 -7.12 -16.42
N ARG A 610 -18.55 -6.69 -16.14
CA ARG A 610 -19.42 -7.24 -15.09
C ARG A 610 -20.75 -7.58 -15.72
N GLN A 611 -21.21 -8.83 -15.49
CA GLN A 611 -22.42 -9.34 -16.07
C GLN A 611 -23.20 -10.15 -15.02
N ARG A 612 -24.44 -9.77 -14.77
CA ARG A 612 -25.44 -10.62 -14.14
C ARG A 612 -25.99 -11.54 -15.23
N ILE A 613 -25.55 -12.80 -15.22
CA ILE A 613 -25.95 -13.83 -16.18
C ILE A 613 -27.39 -14.30 -15.86
N ALA A 614 -27.66 -14.50 -14.59
CA ALA A 614 -28.96 -14.79 -14.01
C ALA A 614 -29.04 -14.09 -12.64
N ASP A 615 -30.22 -14.07 -12.01
CA ASP A 615 -30.35 -13.44 -10.68
C ASP A 615 -29.48 -14.10 -9.62
N TRP A 616 -29.10 -15.35 -9.83
CA TRP A 616 -28.24 -16.15 -8.97
C TRP A 616 -26.81 -16.36 -9.50
N ILE A 617 -26.43 -15.80 -10.65
CA ILE A 617 -25.07 -15.89 -11.22
C ILE A 617 -24.58 -14.51 -11.63
N ARG A 618 -23.44 -14.09 -11.05
CA ARG A 618 -22.72 -12.86 -11.40
C ARG A 618 -21.29 -13.19 -11.82
N LEU A 619 -20.88 -12.64 -12.95
CA LEU A 619 -19.53 -12.76 -13.49
C LEU A 619 -18.87 -11.38 -13.50
N SER A 620 -17.67 -11.30 -12.98
CA SER A 620 -16.76 -10.18 -13.18
C SER A 620 -15.47 -10.69 -13.80
N ALA A 621 -15.01 -10.07 -14.89
CA ALA A 621 -13.76 -10.47 -15.52
C ALA A 621 -12.98 -9.25 -15.98
N PHE A 622 -11.67 -9.38 -16.04
CA PHE A 622 -10.79 -8.33 -16.53
C PHE A 622 -9.58 -8.90 -17.28
N ALA A 623 -9.01 -8.06 -18.12
CA ALA A 623 -7.72 -8.28 -18.73
C ALA A 623 -6.94 -6.97 -18.75
N SER A 624 -5.64 -7.02 -18.53
CA SER A 624 -4.75 -5.87 -18.67
C SER A 624 -3.44 -6.29 -19.33
N VAL A 625 -2.99 -5.45 -20.25
CA VAL A 625 -1.73 -5.62 -20.97
C VAL A 625 -1.00 -4.28 -20.92
N GLY A 626 0.09 -4.23 -20.17
CA GLY A 626 0.99 -3.09 -20.07
C GLY A 626 2.28 -3.29 -20.84
N ASN A 627 3.00 -2.20 -21.06
CA ASN A 627 4.39 -2.18 -21.50
C ASN A 627 5.08 -1.04 -20.76
N TRP A 628 5.88 -1.41 -19.75
CA TRP A 628 6.53 -0.48 -18.84
C TRP A 628 8.03 -0.66 -18.94
N LYS A 629 8.75 0.43 -19.26
CA LYS A 629 10.19 0.38 -19.53
C LYS A 629 10.91 1.61 -18.98
N TRP A 630 12.11 1.41 -18.54
CA TRP A 630 13.10 2.45 -18.29
C TRP A 630 13.60 2.99 -19.65
N MET A 631 13.81 4.31 -19.75
CA MET A 631 13.99 4.98 -21.03
C MET A 631 15.42 5.44 -21.28
N ASN A 632 16.23 5.62 -20.23
CA ASN A 632 17.58 6.17 -20.32
C ASN A 632 18.55 5.41 -19.42
N ASP A 633 19.82 5.56 -19.72
CA ASP A 633 20.91 5.23 -18.84
C ASP A 633 21.16 6.40 -17.89
N VAL A 634 21.66 6.14 -16.69
CA VAL A 634 21.83 7.14 -15.64
C VAL A 634 23.16 6.94 -14.90
N SER A 635 23.48 7.88 -14.02
CA SER A 635 24.56 7.73 -13.06
C SER A 635 24.02 7.50 -11.66
N ALA A 636 24.71 6.71 -10.86
CA ALA A 636 24.42 6.52 -9.45
C ALA A 636 25.60 6.96 -8.62
N THR A 637 25.37 7.78 -7.61
CA THR A 637 26.38 8.14 -6.61
C THR A 637 26.41 7.08 -5.52
N ILE A 638 27.58 6.55 -5.26
CA ILE A 638 27.84 5.59 -4.17
C ILE A 638 28.29 6.36 -2.93
N TYR A 639 27.68 6.06 -1.80
CA TYR A 639 28.01 6.63 -0.50
C TYR A 639 28.49 5.55 0.45
N ASP A 640 29.50 5.86 1.24
CA ASP A 640 29.80 5.09 2.45
C ASP A 640 28.61 5.12 3.41
N HIS A 641 28.22 3.97 3.92
CA HIS A 641 26.99 3.86 4.73
C HIS A 641 27.12 4.58 6.08
N TYR A 642 28.30 4.57 6.67
CA TYR A 642 28.53 5.10 8.02
C TYR A 642 28.81 6.60 8.01
N SER A 643 29.77 7.04 7.20
CA SER A 643 30.13 8.45 7.11
C SER A 643 29.18 9.27 6.23
N GLY A 644 28.49 8.62 5.29
CA GLY A 644 27.72 9.29 4.25
C GLY A 644 28.58 10.01 3.20
N ASN A 645 29.89 9.82 3.20
CA ASN A 645 30.78 10.41 2.21
C ASN A 645 30.56 9.77 0.84
N ALA A 646 30.55 10.59 -0.22
CA ALA A 646 30.50 10.10 -1.58
C ALA A 646 31.83 9.41 -1.93
N LEU A 647 31.77 8.16 -2.35
CA LEU A 647 32.91 7.33 -2.77
C LEU A 647 33.19 7.43 -4.26
N GLY A 648 32.19 7.85 -5.05
CA GLY A 648 32.27 8.02 -6.49
C GLY A 648 30.96 7.76 -7.19
N ASP A 649 30.97 7.89 -8.52
CA ASP A 649 29.82 7.66 -9.37
C ASP A 649 30.03 6.41 -10.24
N ILE A 650 28.96 5.66 -10.47
CA ILE A 650 28.90 4.56 -11.42
C ILE A 650 27.88 4.83 -12.52
N ASN A 651 28.17 4.41 -13.74
CA ASN A 651 27.18 4.42 -14.81
C ASN A 651 26.27 3.20 -14.71
N VAL A 652 24.98 3.44 -14.84
CA VAL A 652 23.93 2.41 -14.76
C VAL A 652 23.24 2.32 -16.13
N TYR A 653 23.44 1.17 -16.79
CA TYR A 653 22.93 0.91 -18.13
C TYR A 653 21.59 0.19 -18.07
N CYS A 654 20.48 0.95 -18.02
CA CYS A 654 19.13 0.42 -17.81
C CYS A 654 18.12 0.83 -18.89
N ALA A 655 18.53 1.60 -19.92
CA ALA A 655 17.65 1.97 -21.03
C ALA A 655 17.08 0.73 -21.73
N GLY A 656 15.75 0.69 -21.85
CA GLY A 656 15.02 -0.42 -22.48
C GLY A 656 14.65 -1.57 -21.54
N LEU A 657 15.19 -1.63 -20.31
CA LEU A 657 14.83 -2.65 -19.35
C LEU A 657 13.35 -2.54 -18.93
N PRO A 658 12.65 -3.66 -18.78
CA PRO A 658 11.29 -3.67 -18.25
C PRO A 658 11.27 -3.21 -16.79
N VAL A 659 10.22 -2.48 -16.39
CA VAL A 659 9.95 -2.18 -14.97
C VAL A 659 9.55 -3.47 -14.27
N GLY A 660 10.19 -3.75 -13.15
CA GLY A 660 10.04 -4.98 -12.38
C GLY A 660 8.89 -4.97 -11.37
N ASP A 661 8.79 -6.05 -10.64
CA ASP A 661 7.94 -6.26 -9.45
C ASP A 661 6.43 -6.17 -9.67
N ALA A 662 5.96 -6.15 -10.92
CA ALA A 662 4.54 -6.20 -11.24
C ALA A 662 4.28 -6.89 -12.59
N PRO A 663 3.21 -7.69 -12.73
CA PRO A 663 2.88 -8.36 -13.99
C PRO A 663 2.36 -7.36 -15.03
N GLN A 664 3.02 -7.35 -16.18
CA GLN A 664 2.59 -6.52 -17.32
C GLN A 664 1.42 -7.13 -18.10
N THR A 665 1.06 -8.40 -17.82
CA THR A 665 -0.15 -9.04 -18.33
C THR A 665 -0.88 -9.72 -17.18
N GLN A 666 -2.14 -9.33 -16.99
CA GLN A 666 -3.02 -9.93 -16.01
C GLN A 666 -4.36 -10.26 -16.65
N ILE A 667 -4.92 -11.42 -16.32
CA ILE A 667 -6.30 -11.78 -16.64
C ILE A 667 -6.93 -12.32 -15.36
N GLY A 668 -8.15 -11.92 -15.09
CA GLY A 668 -8.87 -12.40 -13.91
C GLY A 668 -10.35 -12.59 -14.17
N ALA A 669 -10.96 -13.53 -13.44
CA ALA A 669 -12.39 -13.76 -13.42
C ALA A 669 -12.83 -14.10 -12.00
N ASP A 670 -13.96 -13.54 -11.60
CA ASP A 670 -14.67 -13.85 -10.36
C ASP A 670 -16.09 -14.27 -10.75
N LEU A 671 -16.54 -15.44 -10.29
CA LEU A 671 -17.87 -15.98 -10.51
C LEU A 671 -18.55 -16.16 -9.16
N ASP A 672 -19.62 -15.42 -8.93
CA ASP A 672 -20.47 -15.54 -7.75
C ASP A 672 -21.75 -16.28 -8.10
N ILE A 673 -22.06 -17.32 -7.33
CA ILE A 673 -23.23 -18.17 -7.50
C ILE A 673 -24.00 -18.18 -6.18
N ASP A 674 -25.23 -17.64 -6.21
CA ASP A 674 -26.17 -17.71 -5.09
C ASP A 674 -26.97 -19.00 -5.21
N ILE A 675 -26.76 -19.94 -4.30
CA ILE A 675 -27.43 -21.25 -4.27
C ILE A 675 -28.63 -21.17 -3.32
N PRO A 676 -29.75 -21.86 -3.59
CA PRO A 676 -30.90 -21.91 -2.69
C PRO A 676 -30.53 -22.27 -1.25
N ALA A 677 -31.41 -21.93 -0.30
CA ALA A 677 -31.24 -22.15 1.13
C ALA A 677 -30.10 -21.37 1.80
N GLY A 678 -29.65 -20.27 1.17
CA GLY A 678 -28.64 -19.37 1.74
C GLY A 678 -27.19 -19.78 1.46
N PHE A 679 -26.95 -20.78 0.62
CA PHE A 679 -25.60 -21.13 0.20
C PHE A 679 -25.09 -20.16 -0.88
N GLY A 680 -23.77 -19.96 -0.91
CA GLY A 680 -23.08 -19.17 -1.93
C GLY A 680 -21.76 -19.81 -2.28
N LEU A 681 -21.39 -19.76 -3.56
CA LEU A 681 -20.10 -20.20 -4.07
C LEU A 681 -19.46 -19.04 -4.83
N ASN A 682 -18.26 -18.64 -4.40
CA ASN A 682 -17.38 -17.74 -5.15
C ASN A 682 -16.22 -18.53 -5.72
N LEU A 683 -15.98 -18.38 -7.00
CA LEU A 683 -14.77 -18.88 -7.69
C LEU A 683 -13.98 -17.69 -8.20
N ASN A 684 -12.69 -17.65 -7.92
CA ASN A 684 -11.82 -16.62 -8.41
C ASN A 684 -10.58 -17.22 -9.08
N TRP A 685 -10.31 -16.75 -10.30
CA TRP A 685 -9.17 -17.18 -11.08
C TRP A 685 -8.34 -15.99 -11.52
N ARG A 686 -7.01 -16.12 -11.47
CA ARG A 686 -6.03 -15.10 -11.85
C ARG A 686 -4.93 -15.75 -12.68
N PHE A 687 -4.53 -15.07 -13.74
CA PHE A 687 -3.37 -15.37 -14.57
C PHE A 687 -2.45 -14.17 -14.61
N ASN A 688 -1.16 -14.37 -14.31
CA ASN A 688 -0.13 -13.36 -14.36
C ASN A 688 1.01 -13.79 -15.30
N ASN A 689 1.49 -12.87 -16.11
CA ASN A 689 2.57 -13.10 -17.06
C ASN A 689 3.36 -11.81 -17.32
N ARG A 690 4.52 -11.94 -17.98
CA ARG A 690 5.45 -10.84 -18.27
C ARG A 690 5.78 -10.02 -17.04
N MET A 691 6.13 -10.72 -15.96
CA MET A 691 6.63 -10.15 -14.73
C MET A 691 8.14 -10.31 -14.69
N TYR A 692 8.85 -9.28 -14.28
CA TYR A 692 10.31 -9.22 -14.28
C TYR A 692 10.81 -8.91 -12.88
N ALA A 693 12.02 -9.38 -12.57
CA ALA A 693 12.75 -8.96 -11.38
C ALA A 693 13.07 -7.47 -11.46
N ASP A 694 13.05 -6.80 -10.31
CA ASP A 694 13.53 -5.42 -10.23
C ASP A 694 15.05 -5.39 -10.41
N PHE A 695 15.55 -4.50 -11.28
CA PHE A 695 16.99 -4.44 -11.54
C PHE A 695 17.74 -3.84 -10.34
N ASP A 696 18.99 -4.25 -10.20
CA ASP A 696 19.90 -3.66 -9.24
C ASP A 696 20.93 -2.78 -9.98
N PRO A 697 20.98 -1.47 -9.72
CA PRO A 697 21.90 -0.56 -10.38
C PRO A 697 23.36 -1.00 -10.36
N VAL A 698 23.82 -1.63 -9.29
CA VAL A 698 25.22 -2.07 -9.17
C VAL A 698 25.58 -3.27 -10.05
N THR A 699 24.58 -4.02 -10.54
CA THR A 699 24.77 -5.11 -11.49
C THR A 699 24.67 -4.66 -12.95
N ARG A 700 24.38 -3.36 -13.20
CA ARG A 700 24.14 -2.79 -14.53
C ARG A 700 25.22 -1.81 -14.97
N THR A 701 26.47 -2.10 -14.67
CA THR A 701 27.62 -1.22 -14.95
C THR A 701 28.33 -1.53 -16.28
N ASN A 702 27.96 -2.60 -16.98
CA ASN A 702 28.50 -2.94 -18.28
C ASN A 702 27.64 -2.33 -19.40
N PRO A 703 28.19 -1.45 -20.28
CA PRO A 703 27.44 -0.82 -21.38
C PRO A 703 26.91 -1.81 -22.42
N ASP A 704 27.55 -2.96 -22.58
CA ASP A 704 27.19 -4.00 -23.54
C ASP A 704 26.09 -4.94 -23.00
N ASP A 705 25.83 -4.91 -21.70
CA ASP A 705 24.80 -5.73 -21.10
C ASP A 705 23.43 -5.01 -21.14
N ARG A 706 22.62 -5.39 -22.11
CA ARG A 706 21.25 -4.95 -22.31
C ARG A 706 20.23 -6.06 -22.11
N THR A 707 20.67 -7.17 -21.50
CA THR A 707 19.81 -8.31 -21.23
C THR A 707 18.66 -7.90 -20.32
N PRO A 708 17.39 -8.17 -20.65
CA PRO A 708 16.29 -7.91 -19.74
C PRO A 708 16.49 -8.59 -18.39
N SER A 709 16.03 -7.95 -17.32
CA SER A 709 15.99 -8.58 -15.98
C SER A 709 15.27 -9.93 -16.04
N TYR A 710 15.61 -10.84 -15.15
CA TYR A 710 15.02 -12.17 -15.09
C TYR A 710 13.50 -12.11 -15.16
N ARG A 711 12.93 -12.79 -16.16
CA ARG A 711 11.48 -12.87 -16.37
C ARG A 711 10.92 -14.07 -15.61
N PHE A 712 9.96 -13.81 -14.72
CA PHE A 712 9.31 -14.88 -13.97
C PHE A 712 8.43 -15.76 -14.86
N PRO A 713 8.35 -17.07 -14.56
CA PRO A 713 7.36 -17.96 -15.18
C PRO A 713 5.94 -17.42 -15.01
N SER A 714 5.08 -17.62 -16.01
CA SER A 714 3.67 -17.34 -15.87
C SER A 714 3.00 -18.31 -14.90
N TYR A 715 1.97 -17.84 -14.20
CA TYR A 715 1.27 -18.69 -13.25
C TYR A 715 -0.23 -18.42 -13.22
N HIS A 716 -0.96 -19.43 -12.73
CA HIS A 716 -2.40 -19.39 -12.50
C HIS A 716 -2.69 -19.59 -11.02
N LEU A 717 -3.58 -18.77 -10.48
CA LEU A 717 -4.12 -18.97 -9.12
C LEU A 717 -5.61 -19.20 -9.23
N LEU A 718 -6.10 -20.25 -8.61
CA LEU A 718 -7.52 -20.55 -8.47
C LEU A 718 -7.89 -20.52 -6.99
N GLY A 719 -8.87 -19.74 -6.63
CA GLY A 719 -9.49 -19.75 -5.31
C GLY A 719 -10.95 -20.12 -5.39
N ALA A 720 -11.47 -20.68 -4.31
CA ALA A 720 -12.89 -20.97 -4.14
C ALA A 720 -13.32 -20.68 -2.70
N GLN A 721 -14.53 -20.19 -2.53
CA GLN A 721 -15.13 -19.99 -1.21
C GLN A 721 -16.57 -20.46 -1.22
N LEU A 722 -16.88 -21.43 -0.37
CA LEU A 722 -18.23 -21.88 -0.08
C LEU A 722 -18.73 -21.15 1.17
N SER A 723 -19.92 -20.60 1.12
CA SER A 723 -20.52 -19.89 2.25
C SER A 723 -21.96 -20.33 2.48
N TRP A 724 -22.42 -20.19 3.71
CA TRP A 724 -23.81 -20.29 4.09
C TRP A 724 -24.20 -19.05 4.89
N THR A 725 -25.29 -18.38 4.51
CA THR A 725 -25.76 -17.14 5.12
C THR A 725 -27.24 -17.27 5.49
N ARG A 726 -27.52 -17.13 6.78
CA ARG A 726 -28.85 -16.87 7.31
C ARG A 726 -29.02 -15.36 7.46
N ARG A 727 -29.84 -14.76 6.59
CA ARG A 727 -30.18 -13.33 6.70
C ARG A 727 -31.19 -13.12 7.81
N LYS A 728 -31.16 -11.96 8.44
CA LYS A 728 -32.21 -11.52 9.36
C LYS A 728 -33.53 -11.36 8.61
N SER A 729 -34.60 -11.91 9.17
CA SER A 729 -35.98 -11.68 8.68
C SER A 729 -36.62 -10.49 9.42
N HIS A 730 -36.25 -10.31 10.68
CA HIS A 730 -36.65 -9.18 11.53
C HIS A 730 -35.43 -8.52 12.19
N PRO A 731 -35.53 -7.25 12.65
CA PRO A 731 -34.42 -6.54 13.30
C PRO A 731 -33.84 -7.27 14.52
N GLU A 732 -34.68 -8.00 15.27
CA GLU A 732 -34.31 -8.80 16.45
C GLU A 732 -33.71 -10.18 16.14
N ASP A 733 -33.77 -10.61 14.88
CA ASP A 733 -33.17 -11.89 14.48
C ASP A 733 -31.63 -11.81 14.49
N VAL A 734 -31.00 -12.97 14.72
CA VAL A 734 -29.54 -13.10 14.56
C VAL A 734 -29.25 -13.59 13.14
N GLY A 735 -28.56 -12.78 12.38
CA GLY A 735 -27.96 -13.19 11.12
C GLY A 735 -26.70 -14.03 11.40
N CYS A 736 -26.44 -15.02 10.57
CA CYS A 736 -25.26 -15.88 10.69
C CYS A 736 -24.66 -16.15 9.33
N ARG A 737 -23.33 -16.06 9.23
CA ARG A 737 -22.60 -16.44 8.03
C ARG A 737 -21.43 -17.35 8.40
N ILE A 738 -21.33 -18.47 7.72
CA ILE A 738 -20.21 -19.41 7.83
C ILE A 738 -19.57 -19.54 6.46
N PHE A 739 -18.25 -19.64 6.39
CA PHE A 739 -17.58 -19.91 5.13
C PHE A 739 -16.36 -20.83 5.29
N LEU A 740 -16.04 -21.51 4.21
CA LEU A 740 -14.80 -22.26 4.00
C LEU A 740 -14.18 -21.77 2.69
N GLY A 741 -12.94 -21.30 2.74
CA GLY A 741 -12.20 -20.79 1.62
C GLY A 741 -10.95 -21.61 1.32
N GLY A 742 -10.58 -21.69 0.04
CA GLY A 742 -9.31 -22.23 -0.42
C GLY A 742 -8.64 -21.27 -1.38
N ASN A 743 -7.35 -21.01 -1.17
CA ASN A 743 -6.53 -20.20 -2.04
C ASN A 743 -5.47 -21.05 -2.72
N ASN A 744 -5.06 -20.63 -3.94
CA ASN A 744 -4.10 -21.37 -4.75
C ASN A 744 -4.40 -22.88 -4.82
N LEU A 745 -5.67 -23.23 -5.16
CA LEU A 745 -6.12 -24.62 -5.20
C LEU A 745 -5.36 -25.49 -6.23
N LEU A 746 -4.74 -24.85 -7.23
CA LEU A 746 -3.89 -25.50 -8.21
C LEU A 746 -2.50 -25.84 -7.66
N ASP A 747 -2.18 -25.37 -6.45
CA ASP A 747 -0.87 -25.53 -5.80
C ASP A 747 0.30 -25.02 -6.66
N SER A 748 0.05 -23.93 -7.37
CA SER A 748 1.05 -23.32 -8.25
C SER A 748 2.21 -22.77 -7.42
N VAL A 749 3.45 -23.13 -7.80
CA VAL A 749 4.65 -22.48 -7.28
C VAL A 749 4.92 -21.25 -8.14
N TYR A 750 4.96 -20.08 -7.52
CA TYR A 750 5.13 -18.83 -8.23
C TYR A 750 5.99 -17.82 -7.46
N ILE A 751 6.59 -16.91 -8.22
CA ILE A 751 7.41 -15.82 -7.69
C ILE A 751 6.52 -14.58 -7.54
N GLU A 752 6.50 -13.99 -6.35
CA GLU A 752 5.76 -12.76 -6.07
C GLU A 752 6.53 -11.53 -6.50
N ARG A 753 7.83 -11.48 -6.19
CA ARG A 753 8.73 -10.38 -6.51
C ARG A 753 10.19 -10.75 -6.19
N GLY A 754 11.13 -9.93 -6.64
CA GLY A 754 12.52 -10.11 -6.27
C GLY A 754 13.49 -9.25 -7.07
N LYS A 755 14.76 -9.39 -6.72
CA LYS A 755 15.88 -8.68 -7.33
C LYS A 755 16.57 -9.53 -8.38
N ASP A 756 16.91 -8.86 -9.47
CA ASP A 756 17.70 -9.41 -10.55
C ASP A 756 19.13 -9.65 -10.07
N GLY A 757 19.73 -10.70 -10.55
CA GLY A 757 21.14 -10.99 -10.29
C GLY A 757 22.02 -10.67 -11.50
N ALA A 758 23.33 -10.77 -11.33
CA ALA A 758 24.31 -10.42 -12.36
C ALA A 758 24.21 -11.24 -13.66
N SER A 759 23.63 -12.44 -13.61
CA SER A 759 23.47 -13.32 -14.80
C SER A 759 22.04 -13.26 -15.39
N HIS A 760 21.14 -12.47 -14.84
CA HIS A 760 19.75 -12.25 -15.30
C HIS A 760 18.96 -13.56 -15.52
N ASN A 761 19.20 -14.55 -14.65
CA ASN A 761 18.61 -15.87 -14.69
C ASN A 761 18.13 -16.33 -13.30
N LEU A 762 17.50 -17.51 -13.25
CA LEU A 762 16.93 -18.04 -12.01
C LEU A 762 18.00 -18.35 -10.93
N GLU A 763 19.20 -18.74 -11.32
CA GLU A 763 20.29 -19.10 -10.42
C GLU A 763 20.82 -17.87 -9.65
N SER A 764 20.95 -16.75 -10.34
CA SER A 764 21.42 -15.48 -9.74
C SER A 764 20.29 -14.67 -9.08
N PHE A 765 19.05 -14.96 -9.42
CA PHE A 765 17.86 -14.29 -8.86
C PHE A 765 17.68 -14.57 -7.37
N ARG A 766 17.16 -13.58 -6.64
CA ARG A 766 16.74 -13.70 -5.24
C ARG A 766 15.36 -13.07 -5.06
N GLY A 767 14.40 -13.84 -4.47
CA GLY A 767 13.02 -13.37 -4.39
C GLY A 767 12.20 -13.95 -3.25
N TYR A 768 10.93 -13.53 -3.26
CA TYR A 768 9.87 -14.07 -2.42
C TYR A 768 8.95 -14.95 -3.27
N TRP A 769 8.68 -16.15 -2.79
CA TRP A 769 7.71 -17.05 -3.40
C TRP A 769 6.37 -16.92 -2.72
N GLY A 770 5.32 -17.08 -3.51
CA GLY A 770 3.95 -17.04 -3.03
C GLY A 770 3.56 -18.27 -2.23
N PHE A 771 2.47 -18.15 -1.51
CA PHE A 771 1.97 -19.23 -0.69
C PHE A 771 1.44 -20.39 -1.57
N GLY A 772 1.75 -21.63 -1.20
CA GLY A 772 1.13 -22.82 -1.75
C GLY A 772 -0.36 -22.90 -1.40
N ARG A 773 -1.00 -24.02 -1.73
CA ARG A 773 -2.39 -24.26 -1.39
C ARG A 773 -2.65 -24.08 0.10
N ASN A 774 -3.63 -23.25 0.42
CA ASN A 774 -4.00 -22.98 1.80
C ASN A 774 -5.52 -22.79 1.94
N PHE A 775 -6.02 -22.98 3.15
CA PHE A 775 -7.44 -22.92 3.46
C PHE A 775 -7.72 -21.97 4.61
N SER A 776 -8.92 -21.43 4.63
CA SER A 776 -9.43 -20.56 5.68
C SER A 776 -10.88 -20.84 5.98
N PHE A 777 -11.32 -20.49 7.16
CA PHE A 777 -12.72 -20.62 7.60
C PHE A 777 -13.14 -19.39 8.38
N GLY A 778 -14.44 -19.19 8.50
CA GLY A 778 -14.96 -18.09 9.31
C GLY A 778 -16.42 -18.26 9.69
N LEU A 779 -16.74 -17.63 10.82
CA LEU A 779 -18.07 -17.45 11.36
C LEU A 779 -18.28 -15.98 11.67
N CYS A 780 -19.39 -15.42 11.22
CA CYS A 780 -19.81 -14.06 11.54
C CYS A 780 -21.27 -14.06 11.98
N LEU A 781 -21.56 -13.35 13.06
CA LEU A 781 -22.91 -13.14 13.60
C LEU A 781 -23.24 -11.65 13.52
N SER A 782 -24.47 -11.32 13.12
CA SER A 782 -25.00 -9.96 13.08
C SER A 782 -26.29 -9.85 13.90
N PHE A 783 -26.34 -8.81 14.74
CA PHE A 783 -27.41 -8.57 15.72
C PHE A 783 -28.15 -7.28 15.43
#